data_0195f20910f486fd95e74c866f0a22a4
#
_entry.id   0195f20910f486fd95e74c866f0a22a4
#
_cell.length_a   1.000
_cell.length_b   1.000
_cell.length_c   1.000
_cell.angle_alpha   90.00
_cell.angle_beta   90.00
_cell.angle_gamma   90.00
#
_symmetry.space_group_name_H-M   'P 1'
#
loop_
_entity.id
_entity.type
_entity.pdbx_description
1 polymer ?
#
loop_
_entity_poly.entity_id
_entity_poly.type
_entity_poly.pdbx_seq_one_letter_code
_entity_poly.pdbx_strand_id
1 'polypeptide(L)'
;MTHGKASKDDGDDLLALFEQGRHADAEIKARLWTENYPHDAFGWKILGAILTTTQRHQEAVSVLKTALKLSPEDAECLNTLGAALEDEGRMEEAGVLYARAARQAPGFVAAFYNLAKLLQRLGRLDEARFYFEHALSINPLHLKSLNNLGSLLRDLGCTQEALDCYRRALAIHPSQPEALTNLGNLLLSLGQLHEALECQQRAARLQPGHPEILSNLGNALQHLGRLDEALDVYRQALTIRPDDTSIHGKLLFTLNYHPDQSAEQIFSAYQAFDQRIGVPYRASWQPPASDRDPDRRLRIGYVSPDFRCHSIRHFLEPVLAHHDHQSFEITAYAELSQEDGLTAVYRRLVDRWVPTHGLSDDVLAERIRADGIDILIDLAGHTGGNRLGVFARRPTPVSVTWMGYGYTTGLSAIDYFLTDAIMAPAGCEPLFAERPWRLEAPSGIYRPASDMGEVGSLPALANGTLTFGTLTRHVRLNHHVIRVWSEILRRLPHARLIIDSKDFATEAVQARLAERFAAHGIEPERLSIGYHSPPWDVLRTMDIGLDCFPHNSGATLVESLYMGVPFITLAARPSVGRSGSSVLTGAGHPEWIATSEADYVNKAVALASDLEHLAALRARLRADFEASPWRDEAGFVQRIERAYRNMWQHWCESAPAGQPADRLMT
;
A
#
# COMPACT_ATOMS: atom_id res chain seq x y z
N MET A 1 -62.49 -3.65 24.98
CA MET A 1 -61.48 -3.83 26.03
C MET A 1 -60.71 -2.54 26.11
N THR A 2 -60.83 -1.82 27.24
CA THR A 2 -60.10 -0.57 27.48
C THR A 2 -58.62 -0.91 27.63
N HIS A 3 -57.81 -0.63 26.57
CA HIS A 3 -56.35 -0.73 26.68
C HIS A 3 -55.90 0.26 27.78
N GLY A 4 -55.40 -0.25 28.90
CA GLY A 4 -54.80 0.56 29.94
C GLY A 4 -53.63 1.38 29.39
N LYS A 5 -53.40 2.56 29.96
CA LYS A 5 -52.14 3.31 29.64
C LYS A 5 -50.96 2.49 30.12
N ALA A 6 -49.90 2.42 29.26
CA ALA A 6 -48.62 1.79 29.62
C ALA A 6 -48.08 2.40 30.92
N SER A 7 -47.62 1.56 31.83
CA SER A 7 -47.01 2.01 33.07
C SER A 7 -45.65 2.63 32.79
N LYS A 8 -45.35 3.77 33.42
CA LYS A 8 -44.03 4.41 33.29
C LYS A 8 -42.91 3.48 33.80
N ASP A 9 -43.18 2.76 34.90
CA ASP A 9 -42.22 1.82 35.50
C ASP A 9 -41.85 0.66 34.56
N ASP A 10 -42.81 0.15 33.76
CA ASP A 10 -42.54 -0.91 32.77
C ASP A 10 -41.69 -0.41 31.62
N GLY A 11 -41.82 0.88 31.24
CA GLY A 11 -41.01 1.52 30.20
C GLY A 11 -39.57 1.75 30.65
N ASP A 12 -39.41 2.25 31.88
CA ASP A 12 -38.10 2.47 32.51
C ASP A 12 -37.33 1.14 32.66
N ASP A 13 -38.02 0.05 33.02
CA ASP A 13 -37.49 -1.30 33.10
C ASP A 13 -37.06 -1.86 31.74
N LEU A 14 -37.82 -1.60 30.66
CA LEU A 14 -37.47 -2.01 29.31
C LEU A 14 -36.20 -1.28 28.81
N LEU A 15 -36.12 0.02 29.07
CA LEU A 15 -34.91 0.80 28.75
C LEU A 15 -33.69 0.30 29.53
N ALA A 16 -33.86 0.04 30.85
CA ALA A 16 -32.78 -0.47 31.68
C ALA A 16 -32.24 -1.82 31.20
N LEU A 17 -33.11 -2.75 30.76
CA LEU A 17 -32.66 -4.02 30.15
C LEU A 17 -31.88 -3.81 28.87
N PHE A 18 -32.33 -2.89 28.01
CA PHE A 18 -31.63 -2.57 26.75
C PHE A 18 -30.26 -1.93 27.03
N GLU A 19 -30.19 -0.95 27.92
CA GLU A 19 -28.94 -0.27 28.31
C GLU A 19 -27.94 -1.20 29.00
N GLN A 20 -28.41 -2.21 29.74
CA GLN A 20 -27.56 -3.26 30.33
C GLN A 20 -27.08 -4.31 29.33
N GLY A 21 -27.46 -4.21 28.06
CA GLY A 21 -27.09 -5.18 27.02
C GLY A 21 -27.83 -6.52 27.11
N ARG A 22 -28.89 -6.62 27.94
CA ARG A 22 -29.74 -7.80 28.08
C ARG A 22 -30.77 -7.87 26.94
N HIS A 23 -30.26 -7.93 25.70
CA HIS A 23 -31.09 -7.76 24.51
C HIS A 23 -32.19 -8.81 24.36
N ALA A 24 -31.95 -10.07 24.76
CA ALA A 24 -32.98 -11.11 24.71
C ALA A 24 -34.17 -10.82 25.64
N ASP A 25 -33.90 -10.42 26.89
CA ASP A 25 -34.93 -10.07 27.85
C ASP A 25 -35.68 -8.79 27.44
N ALA A 26 -34.93 -7.80 26.93
CA ALA A 26 -35.49 -6.56 26.42
C ALA A 26 -36.40 -6.82 25.21
N GLU A 27 -36.02 -7.73 24.29
CA GLU A 27 -36.84 -8.08 23.13
C GLU A 27 -38.18 -8.71 23.54
N ILE A 28 -38.14 -9.67 24.46
CA ILE A 28 -39.38 -10.31 24.98
C ILE A 28 -40.32 -9.24 25.53
N LYS A 29 -39.79 -8.33 26.34
CA LYS A 29 -40.58 -7.27 26.99
C LYS A 29 -41.09 -6.25 25.95
N ALA A 30 -40.26 -5.88 24.97
CA ALA A 30 -40.65 -4.98 23.88
C ALA A 30 -41.75 -5.57 22.98
N ARG A 31 -41.70 -6.85 22.67
CA ARG A 31 -42.75 -7.54 21.88
C ARG A 31 -44.07 -7.56 22.65
N LEU A 32 -44.07 -7.93 23.94
CA LEU A 32 -45.25 -7.86 24.79
C LEU A 32 -45.82 -6.44 24.85
N TRP A 33 -44.94 -5.43 24.88
CA TRP A 33 -45.38 -4.03 24.85
C TRP A 33 -46.10 -3.70 23.55
N THR A 34 -45.54 -4.10 22.38
CA THR A 34 -46.18 -3.82 21.09
C THR A 34 -47.49 -4.57 20.88
N GLU A 35 -47.67 -5.74 21.55
CA GLU A 35 -48.90 -6.49 21.53
C GLU A 35 -49.99 -5.82 22.43
N ASN A 36 -49.59 -5.39 23.64
CA ASN A 36 -50.50 -4.78 24.61
C ASN A 36 -50.84 -3.33 24.25
N TYR A 37 -49.88 -2.60 23.65
CA TYR A 37 -50.00 -1.18 23.33
C TYR A 37 -49.62 -0.89 21.86
N PRO A 38 -50.36 -1.43 20.86
CA PRO A 38 -50.01 -1.38 19.45
C PRO A 38 -49.98 0.03 18.88
N HIS A 39 -50.61 1.01 19.55
CA HIS A 39 -50.64 2.42 19.13
C HIS A 39 -49.61 3.29 19.90
N ASP A 40 -48.79 2.70 20.75
CA ASP A 40 -47.70 3.39 21.42
C ASP A 40 -46.39 3.22 20.63
N ALA A 41 -45.87 4.33 20.10
CA ALA A 41 -44.63 4.35 19.30
C ALA A 41 -43.39 3.89 20.09
N PHE A 42 -43.41 4.04 21.43
CA PHE A 42 -42.27 3.73 22.28
C PHE A 42 -41.84 2.26 22.18
N GLY A 43 -42.79 1.33 22.35
CA GLY A 43 -42.46 -0.11 22.25
C GLY A 43 -41.91 -0.51 20.90
N TRP A 44 -42.48 0.00 19.80
CA TRP A 44 -42.01 -0.24 18.46
C TRP A 44 -40.61 0.34 18.24
N LYS A 45 -40.33 1.54 18.78
CA LYS A 45 -38.98 2.17 18.67
C LYS A 45 -37.92 1.34 19.38
N ILE A 46 -38.16 0.95 20.63
CA ILE A 46 -37.19 0.16 21.40
C ILE A 46 -37.00 -1.23 20.79
N LEU A 47 -38.07 -1.91 20.33
CA LEU A 47 -37.94 -3.18 19.61
C LEU A 47 -37.10 -3.02 18.37
N GLY A 48 -37.30 -1.96 17.61
CA GLY A 48 -36.50 -1.66 16.43
C GLY A 48 -35.01 -1.42 16.74
N ALA A 49 -34.72 -0.71 17.84
CA ALA A 49 -33.34 -0.49 18.29
C ALA A 49 -32.66 -1.81 18.73
N ILE A 50 -33.37 -2.67 19.45
CA ILE A 50 -32.90 -4.01 19.83
C ILE A 50 -32.59 -4.85 18.59
N LEU A 51 -33.50 -4.90 17.61
CA LEU A 51 -33.36 -5.67 16.39
C LEU A 51 -32.19 -5.17 15.54
N THR A 52 -31.98 -3.85 15.46
CA THR A 52 -30.81 -3.25 14.78
C THR A 52 -29.51 -3.68 15.48
N THR A 53 -29.46 -3.59 16.82
CA THR A 53 -28.29 -3.99 17.61
C THR A 53 -27.98 -5.48 17.49
N THR A 54 -29.01 -6.33 17.36
CA THR A 54 -28.88 -7.78 17.17
C THR A 54 -28.77 -8.21 15.70
N GLN A 55 -28.49 -7.28 14.78
CA GLN A 55 -28.26 -7.49 13.34
C GLN A 55 -29.45 -8.10 12.57
N ARG A 56 -30.66 -7.98 13.07
CA ARG A 56 -31.90 -8.42 12.40
C ARG A 56 -32.51 -7.26 11.61
N HIS A 57 -31.77 -6.75 10.63
CA HIS A 57 -32.04 -5.46 9.97
C HIS A 57 -33.40 -5.43 9.27
N GLN A 58 -33.80 -6.50 8.53
CA GLN A 58 -35.10 -6.56 7.83
C GLN A 58 -36.31 -6.43 8.79
N GLU A 59 -36.25 -7.11 9.93
CA GLU A 59 -37.29 -6.98 10.97
C GLU A 59 -37.25 -5.57 11.59
N ALA A 60 -36.05 -5.06 11.88
CA ALA A 60 -35.87 -3.72 12.42
C ALA A 60 -36.51 -2.66 11.51
N VAL A 61 -36.26 -2.72 10.19
CA VAL A 61 -36.87 -1.80 9.22
C VAL A 61 -38.39 -1.86 9.24
N SER A 62 -38.99 -3.04 9.33
CA SER A 62 -40.44 -3.20 9.40
C SER A 62 -41.04 -2.61 10.67
N VAL A 63 -40.42 -2.89 11.79
CA VAL A 63 -40.84 -2.44 13.13
C VAL A 63 -40.67 -0.91 13.25
N LEU A 64 -39.55 -0.34 12.85
CA LEU A 64 -39.27 1.09 12.90
C LEU A 64 -40.17 1.90 11.97
N LYS A 65 -40.54 1.37 10.81
CA LYS A 65 -41.56 1.97 9.94
C LYS A 65 -42.92 2.06 10.65
N THR A 66 -43.28 1.07 11.48
CA THR A 66 -44.50 1.13 12.29
C THR A 66 -44.39 2.20 13.39
N ALA A 67 -43.26 2.28 14.08
CA ALA A 67 -42.97 3.34 15.03
C ALA A 67 -43.12 4.75 14.41
N LEU A 68 -42.56 4.95 13.20
CA LEU A 68 -42.64 6.24 12.49
C LEU A 68 -44.04 6.57 11.93
N LYS A 69 -44.90 5.59 11.68
CA LYS A 69 -46.32 5.86 11.38
C LYS A 69 -47.04 6.46 12.59
N LEU A 70 -46.65 6.02 13.79
CA LEU A 70 -47.24 6.50 15.06
C LEU A 70 -46.60 7.81 15.53
N SER A 71 -45.30 7.99 15.28
CA SER A 71 -44.54 9.21 15.61
C SER A 71 -43.64 9.62 14.45
N PRO A 72 -44.15 10.37 13.43
CA PRO A 72 -43.42 10.64 12.17
C PRO A 72 -42.17 11.54 12.32
N GLU A 73 -42.06 12.27 13.43
CA GLU A 73 -41.01 13.25 13.68
C GLU A 73 -40.03 12.81 14.79
N ASP A 74 -40.11 11.55 15.25
CA ASP A 74 -39.15 11.02 16.23
C ASP A 74 -37.77 10.88 15.60
N ALA A 75 -36.88 11.81 15.96
CA ALA A 75 -35.52 11.89 15.40
C ALA A 75 -34.67 10.66 15.73
N GLU A 76 -34.84 10.06 16.92
CA GLU A 76 -34.11 8.84 17.29
C GLU A 76 -34.57 7.64 16.44
N CYS A 77 -35.91 7.52 16.26
CA CYS A 77 -36.48 6.49 15.42
C CYS A 77 -36.04 6.63 13.94
N LEU A 78 -36.05 7.87 13.41
CA LEU A 78 -35.52 8.17 12.07
C LEU A 78 -34.04 7.77 11.92
N ASN A 79 -33.22 8.12 12.91
CA ASN A 79 -31.80 7.79 12.92
C ASN A 79 -31.56 6.26 13.02
N THR A 80 -32.30 5.55 13.84
CA THR A 80 -32.19 4.10 14.00
C THR A 80 -32.65 3.36 12.74
N LEU A 81 -33.74 3.82 12.09
CA LEU A 81 -34.18 3.27 10.81
C LEU A 81 -33.14 3.55 9.71
N GLY A 82 -32.52 4.74 9.72
CA GLY A 82 -31.42 5.05 8.83
C GLY A 82 -30.25 4.06 8.98
N ALA A 83 -29.88 3.72 10.22
CA ALA A 83 -28.82 2.75 10.49
C ALA A 83 -29.20 1.33 9.98
N ALA A 84 -30.41 0.87 10.25
CA ALA A 84 -30.87 -0.43 9.76
C ALA A 84 -30.89 -0.52 8.23
N LEU A 85 -31.26 0.57 7.54
CA LEU A 85 -31.23 0.63 6.08
C LEU A 85 -29.80 0.72 5.50
N GLU A 86 -28.90 1.43 6.20
CA GLU A 86 -27.47 1.48 5.82
C GLU A 86 -26.85 0.09 5.86
N ASP A 87 -27.17 -0.71 6.90
CA ASP A 87 -26.71 -2.08 7.04
C ASP A 87 -27.32 -3.04 6.01
N GLU A 88 -28.53 -2.74 5.48
CA GLU A 88 -29.11 -3.42 4.32
C GLU A 88 -28.51 -2.96 2.95
N GLY A 89 -27.60 -2.00 2.96
CA GLY A 89 -27.02 -1.44 1.73
C GLY A 89 -27.89 -0.38 1.04
N ARG A 90 -29.00 0.07 1.64
CA ARG A 90 -29.95 1.07 1.11
C ARG A 90 -29.50 2.49 1.47
N MET A 91 -28.34 2.89 0.94
CA MET A 91 -27.60 4.09 1.35
C MET A 91 -28.37 5.39 1.14
N GLU A 92 -29.06 5.55 -0.01
CA GLU A 92 -29.82 6.78 -0.34
C GLU A 92 -30.97 6.98 0.62
N GLU A 93 -31.72 5.90 0.94
CA GLU A 93 -32.83 5.96 1.88
C GLU A 93 -32.36 6.28 3.30
N ALA A 94 -31.23 5.68 3.72
CA ALA A 94 -30.61 5.96 5.01
C ALA A 94 -30.22 7.45 5.11
N GLY A 95 -29.61 8.02 4.06
CA GLY A 95 -29.22 9.44 4.02
C GLY A 95 -30.39 10.40 4.16
N VAL A 96 -31.52 10.10 3.52
CA VAL A 96 -32.76 10.89 3.68
C VAL A 96 -33.24 10.88 5.12
N LEU A 97 -33.20 9.73 5.80
CA LEU A 97 -33.67 9.61 7.17
C LEU A 97 -32.73 10.29 8.16
N TYR A 98 -31.43 10.15 8.03
CA TYR A 98 -30.46 10.88 8.85
C TYR A 98 -30.61 12.41 8.68
N ALA A 99 -30.78 12.88 7.45
CA ALA A 99 -31.00 14.30 7.19
C ALA A 99 -32.34 14.80 7.79
N ARG A 100 -33.39 13.97 7.82
CA ARG A 100 -34.65 14.28 8.52
C ARG A 100 -34.45 14.33 10.03
N ALA A 101 -33.76 13.33 10.61
CA ALA A 101 -33.45 13.28 12.03
C ALA A 101 -32.67 14.52 12.47
N ALA A 102 -31.65 14.93 11.71
CA ALA A 102 -30.85 16.13 11.98
C ALA A 102 -31.67 17.42 11.93
N ARG A 103 -32.64 17.52 11.00
CA ARG A 103 -33.54 18.67 10.91
C ARG A 103 -34.55 18.73 12.04
N GLN A 104 -35.10 17.58 12.46
CA GLN A 104 -36.09 17.51 13.54
C GLN A 104 -35.48 17.79 14.92
N ALA A 105 -34.23 17.37 15.12
CA ALA A 105 -33.52 17.57 16.37
C ALA A 105 -32.12 18.17 16.13
N PRO A 106 -32.00 19.50 16.02
CA PRO A 106 -30.73 20.18 15.75
C PRO A 106 -29.63 19.96 16.80
N GLY A 107 -29.97 19.47 18.00
CA GLY A 107 -29.01 19.08 19.04
C GLY A 107 -28.64 17.60 19.03
N PHE A 108 -29.18 16.81 18.09
CA PHE A 108 -28.96 15.35 18.07
C PHE A 108 -27.69 14.97 17.33
N VAL A 109 -26.57 15.00 18.02
CA VAL A 109 -25.20 14.74 17.48
C VAL A 109 -25.12 13.47 16.64
N ALA A 110 -25.80 12.38 17.08
CA ALA A 110 -25.71 11.09 16.39
C ALA A 110 -26.26 11.14 14.96
N ALA A 111 -27.31 11.93 14.69
CA ALA A 111 -27.87 12.05 13.34
C ALA A 111 -26.88 12.75 12.39
N PHE A 112 -26.21 13.81 12.84
CA PHE A 112 -25.19 14.52 12.06
C PHE A 112 -23.95 13.63 11.84
N TYR A 113 -23.51 12.92 12.86
CA TYR A 113 -22.40 11.97 12.77
C TYR A 113 -22.68 10.84 11.77
N ASN A 114 -23.86 10.21 11.83
CA ASN A 114 -24.23 9.12 10.94
C ASN A 114 -24.40 9.61 9.49
N LEU A 115 -24.97 10.79 9.30
CA LEU A 115 -25.07 11.42 7.99
C LEU A 115 -23.67 11.69 7.40
N ALA A 116 -22.77 12.26 8.20
CA ALA A 116 -21.41 12.54 7.78
C ALA A 116 -20.65 11.26 7.39
N LYS A 117 -20.76 10.19 8.21
CA LYS A 117 -20.15 8.89 7.93
C LYS A 117 -20.68 8.28 6.63
N LEU A 118 -21.99 8.35 6.41
CA LEU A 118 -22.60 7.87 5.17
C LEU A 118 -22.13 8.65 3.95
N LEU A 119 -22.08 9.99 4.04
CA LEU A 119 -21.61 10.85 2.96
C LEU A 119 -20.13 10.59 2.61
N GLN A 120 -19.29 10.33 3.63
CA GLN A 120 -17.91 9.93 3.41
C GLN A 120 -17.83 8.61 2.61
N ARG A 121 -18.65 7.60 2.94
CA ARG A 121 -18.72 6.33 2.20
C ARG A 121 -19.21 6.52 0.75
N LEU A 122 -20.07 7.52 0.51
CA LEU A 122 -20.57 7.87 -0.82
C LEU A 122 -19.60 8.78 -1.61
N GLY A 123 -18.43 9.11 -1.07
CA GLY A 123 -17.44 9.97 -1.70
C GLY A 123 -17.80 11.46 -1.68
N ARG A 124 -18.86 11.88 -0.96
CA ARG A 124 -19.29 13.28 -0.82
C ARG A 124 -18.53 13.96 0.32
N LEU A 125 -17.22 14.13 0.11
CA LEU A 125 -16.26 14.40 1.20
C LEU A 125 -16.45 15.79 1.81
N ASP A 126 -16.75 16.82 1.02
CA ASP A 126 -16.98 18.19 1.53
C ASP A 126 -18.23 18.26 2.42
N GLU A 127 -19.29 17.57 2.03
CA GLU A 127 -20.51 17.51 2.83
C GLU A 127 -20.29 16.67 4.10
N ALA A 128 -19.52 15.58 4.02
CA ALA A 128 -19.15 14.80 5.20
C ALA A 128 -18.38 15.65 6.20
N ARG A 129 -17.40 16.46 5.73
CA ARG A 129 -16.66 17.42 6.55
C ARG A 129 -17.60 18.38 7.27
N PHE A 130 -18.49 19.01 6.52
CA PHE A 130 -19.47 19.96 7.08
C PHE A 130 -20.30 19.34 8.21
N TYR A 131 -20.81 18.12 8.03
CA TYR A 131 -21.66 17.50 9.03
C TYR A 131 -20.86 16.96 10.23
N PHE A 132 -19.61 16.52 10.07
CA PHE A 132 -18.74 16.20 11.22
C PHE A 132 -18.41 17.46 12.04
N GLU A 133 -18.07 18.57 11.39
CA GLU A 133 -17.81 19.86 12.04
C GLU A 133 -19.08 20.35 12.76
N HIS A 134 -20.25 20.18 12.17
CA HIS A 134 -21.52 20.53 12.80
C HIS A 134 -21.79 19.65 14.04
N ALA A 135 -21.58 18.34 13.96
CA ALA A 135 -21.68 17.45 15.13
C ALA A 135 -20.76 17.89 16.27
N LEU A 136 -19.54 18.34 15.95
CA LEU A 136 -18.57 18.87 16.93
C LEU A 136 -18.93 20.28 17.44
N SER A 137 -19.65 21.08 16.69
CA SER A 137 -20.18 22.36 17.18
C SER A 137 -21.26 22.17 18.26
N ILE A 138 -22.02 21.08 18.19
CA ILE A 138 -23.02 20.69 19.19
C ILE A 138 -22.34 20.03 20.41
N ASN A 139 -21.45 19.07 20.15
CA ASN A 139 -20.69 18.40 21.20
C ASN A 139 -19.19 18.35 20.83
N PRO A 140 -18.38 19.33 21.31
CA PRO A 140 -16.95 19.40 21.03
C PRO A 140 -16.12 18.21 21.55
N LEU A 141 -16.71 17.40 22.45
CA LEU A 141 -16.08 16.22 23.06
C LEU A 141 -16.51 14.90 22.41
N HIS A 142 -17.23 14.94 21.28
CA HIS A 142 -17.71 13.73 20.60
C HIS A 142 -16.55 12.99 19.91
N LEU A 143 -15.97 12.01 20.59
CA LEU A 143 -14.78 11.27 20.18
C LEU A 143 -14.89 10.64 18.79
N LYS A 144 -16.06 10.04 18.47
CA LYS A 144 -16.28 9.41 17.15
C LYS A 144 -16.21 10.42 16.02
N SER A 145 -16.79 11.63 16.21
CA SER A 145 -16.70 12.70 15.21
C SER A 145 -15.27 13.23 15.04
N LEU A 146 -14.51 13.39 16.13
CA LEU A 146 -13.11 13.79 16.06
C LEU A 146 -12.27 12.78 15.28
N ASN A 147 -12.42 11.48 15.57
CA ASN A 147 -11.67 10.43 14.86
C ASN A 147 -12.02 10.36 13.38
N ASN A 148 -13.30 10.38 13.04
CA ASN A 148 -13.73 10.25 11.64
C ASN A 148 -13.44 11.53 10.85
N LEU A 149 -13.58 12.71 11.45
CA LEU A 149 -13.15 13.96 10.82
C LEU A 149 -11.64 13.96 10.58
N GLY A 150 -10.85 13.50 11.57
CA GLY A 150 -9.40 13.36 11.39
C GLY A 150 -9.03 12.42 10.24
N SER A 151 -9.75 11.30 10.09
CA SER A 151 -9.55 10.38 8.96
C SER A 151 -9.93 11.02 7.62
N LEU A 152 -11.07 11.70 7.57
CA LEU A 152 -11.52 12.42 6.38
C LEU A 152 -10.53 13.52 5.98
N LEU A 153 -10.07 14.32 6.95
CA LEU A 153 -9.10 15.40 6.70
C LEU A 153 -7.74 14.87 6.21
N ARG A 154 -7.28 13.73 6.75
CA ARG A 154 -6.09 13.04 6.24
C ARG A 154 -6.28 12.65 4.76
N ASP A 155 -7.42 12.10 4.42
CA ASP A 155 -7.73 11.65 3.06
C ASP A 155 -7.86 12.85 2.09
N LEU A 156 -8.31 14.01 2.60
CA LEU A 156 -8.33 15.29 1.87
C LEU A 156 -6.97 16.00 1.80
N GLY A 157 -5.92 15.46 2.44
CA GLY A 157 -4.61 16.08 2.50
C GLY A 157 -4.48 17.24 3.52
N CYS A 158 -5.53 17.51 4.31
CA CYS A 158 -5.54 18.52 5.37
C CYS A 158 -4.83 18.00 6.63
N THR A 159 -3.53 17.74 6.49
CA THR A 159 -2.71 16.98 7.46
C THR A 159 -2.70 17.60 8.86
N GLN A 160 -2.53 18.93 8.96
CA GLN A 160 -2.46 19.59 10.26
C GLN A 160 -3.80 19.54 11.02
N GLU A 161 -4.89 19.77 10.32
CA GLU A 161 -6.23 19.66 10.91
C GLU A 161 -6.53 18.22 11.37
N ALA A 162 -6.07 17.22 10.61
CA ALA A 162 -6.19 15.81 11.01
C ALA A 162 -5.41 15.51 12.30
N LEU A 163 -4.15 15.99 12.43
CA LEU A 163 -3.36 15.89 13.66
C LEU A 163 -4.09 16.50 14.85
N ASP A 164 -4.65 17.69 14.67
CA ASP A 164 -5.36 18.42 15.72
C ASP A 164 -6.61 17.65 16.18
N CYS A 165 -7.38 17.05 15.25
CA CYS A 165 -8.52 16.22 15.58
C CYS A 165 -8.14 15.00 16.46
N TYR A 166 -7.09 14.27 16.06
CA TYR A 166 -6.64 13.09 16.82
C TYR A 166 -6.05 13.48 18.19
N ARG A 167 -5.26 14.57 18.26
CA ARG A 167 -4.72 15.07 19.53
C ARG A 167 -5.82 15.54 20.49
N ARG A 168 -6.86 16.20 19.97
CA ARG A 168 -8.06 16.55 20.77
C ARG A 168 -8.77 15.31 21.27
N ALA A 169 -8.98 14.29 20.44
CA ALA A 169 -9.58 13.05 20.86
C ALA A 169 -8.81 12.39 22.00
N LEU A 170 -7.47 12.36 21.91
CA LEU A 170 -6.59 11.80 22.95
C LEU A 170 -6.48 12.68 24.20
N ALA A 171 -6.67 13.98 24.09
CA ALA A 171 -6.75 14.89 25.26
C ALA A 171 -8.02 14.62 26.08
N ILE A 172 -9.13 14.25 25.41
CA ILE A 172 -10.40 13.88 26.07
C ILE A 172 -10.29 12.46 26.64
N HIS A 173 -9.78 11.51 25.87
CA HIS A 173 -9.66 10.11 26.26
C HIS A 173 -8.28 9.55 25.86
N PRO A 174 -7.26 9.64 26.76
CA PRO A 174 -5.87 9.26 26.44
C PRO A 174 -5.66 7.79 26.08
N SER A 175 -6.61 6.92 26.44
CA SER A 175 -6.56 5.47 26.22
C SER A 175 -7.52 5.01 25.12
N GLN A 176 -7.71 5.82 24.06
CA GLN A 176 -8.54 5.45 22.92
C GLN A 176 -7.69 4.80 21.83
N PRO A 177 -7.80 3.47 21.59
CA PRO A 177 -6.93 2.75 20.66
C PRO A 177 -7.05 3.24 19.22
N GLU A 178 -8.26 3.56 18.76
CA GLU A 178 -8.51 4.05 17.39
C GLU A 178 -7.82 5.39 17.14
N ALA A 179 -7.90 6.33 18.08
CA ALA A 179 -7.24 7.62 17.94
C ALA A 179 -5.70 7.48 17.96
N LEU A 180 -5.17 6.62 18.84
CA LEU A 180 -3.74 6.31 18.89
C LEU A 180 -3.26 5.68 17.57
N THR A 181 -3.99 4.72 17.04
CA THR A 181 -3.66 4.04 15.78
C THR A 181 -3.70 5.01 14.60
N ASN A 182 -4.74 5.83 14.50
CA ASN A 182 -4.90 6.81 13.42
C ASN A 182 -3.82 7.90 13.48
N LEU A 183 -3.55 8.43 14.69
CA LEU A 183 -2.47 9.38 14.90
C LEU A 183 -1.11 8.75 14.53
N GLY A 184 -0.83 7.54 15.00
CA GLY A 184 0.41 6.83 14.70
C GLY A 184 0.62 6.61 13.20
N ASN A 185 -0.43 6.23 12.47
CA ASN A 185 -0.35 6.06 11.01
C ASN A 185 -0.10 7.39 10.28
N LEU A 186 -0.74 8.48 10.74
CA LEU A 186 -0.52 9.81 10.18
C LEU A 186 0.92 10.30 10.45
N LEU A 187 1.41 10.16 11.69
CA LEU A 187 2.78 10.50 12.07
C LEU A 187 3.81 9.71 11.26
N LEU A 188 3.55 8.41 11.02
CA LEU A 188 4.39 7.56 10.18
C LEU A 188 4.49 8.11 8.74
N SER A 189 3.35 8.52 8.17
CA SER A 189 3.30 9.11 6.84
C SER A 189 4.03 10.45 6.74
N LEU A 190 4.25 11.13 7.87
CA LEU A 190 5.00 12.38 8.00
C LEU A 190 6.49 12.20 8.32
N GLY A 191 6.95 10.94 8.49
CA GLY A 191 8.33 10.65 8.89
C GLY A 191 8.60 10.87 10.38
N GLN A 192 7.57 11.09 11.21
CA GLN A 192 7.69 11.25 12.67
C GLN A 192 7.71 9.87 13.34
N LEU A 193 8.74 9.07 13.02
CA LEU A 193 8.78 7.63 13.26
C LEU A 193 8.70 7.24 14.74
N HIS A 194 9.35 8.01 15.64
CA HIS A 194 9.38 7.68 17.08
C HIS A 194 8.03 7.93 17.75
N GLU A 195 7.42 9.08 17.48
CA GLU A 195 6.10 9.42 18.02
C GLU A 195 5.04 8.44 17.47
N ALA A 196 5.16 8.05 16.19
CA ALA A 196 4.33 7.02 15.59
C ALA A 196 4.46 5.68 16.34
N LEU A 197 5.71 5.23 16.62
CA LEU A 197 5.94 3.99 17.36
C LEU A 197 5.33 4.05 18.77
N GLU A 198 5.48 5.17 19.49
CA GLU A 198 4.88 5.34 20.82
C GLU A 198 3.36 5.22 20.79
N CYS A 199 2.71 5.84 19.81
CA CYS A 199 1.27 5.73 19.63
C CYS A 199 0.85 4.28 19.37
N GLN A 200 1.54 3.56 18.46
CA GLN A 200 1.21 2.18 18.14
C GLN A 200 1.47 1.22 19.33
N GLN A 201 2.56 1.42 20.07
CA GLN A 201 2.84 0.66 21.29
C GLN A 201 1.78 0.87 22.37
N ARG A 202 1.30 2.10 22.54
CA ARG A 202 0.20 2.39 23.48
C ARG A 202 -1.08 1.71 23.05
N ALA A 203 -1.44 1.78 21.76
CA ALA A 203 -2.61 1.10 21.23
C ALA A 203 -2.52 -0.42 21.43
N ALA A 204 -1.36 -1.04 21.15
CA ALA A 204 -1.12 -2.48 21.31
C ALA A 204 -1.20 -2.93 22.78
N ARG A 205 -0.76 -2.10 23.74
CA ARG A 205 -0.94 -2.39 25.18
C ARG A 205 -2.40 -2.36 25.60
N LEU A 206 -3.22 -1.49 24.99
CA LEU A 206 -4.65 -1.39 25.30
C LEU A 206 -5.46 -2.54 24.69
N GLN A 207 -5.06 -3.01 23.52
CA GLN A 207 -5.71 -4.12 22.80
C GLN A 207 -4.66 -5.11 22.25
N PRO A 208 -4.05 -5.94 23.10
CA PRO A 208 -2.91 -6.79 22.71
C PRO A 208 -3.27 -7.91 21.72
N GLY A 209 -4.55 -8.26 21.61
CA GLY A 209 -5.04 -9.27 20.67
C GLY A 209 -5.67 -8.72 19.40
N HIS A 210 -5.42 -7.45 19.04
CA HIS A 210 -6.04 -6.84 17.87
C HIS A 210 -5.07 -6.88 16.67
N PRO A 211 -5.34 -7.69 15.62
CA PRO A 211 -4.35 -7.93 14.55
C PRO A 211 -3.99 -6.69 13.74
N GLU A 212 -4.95 -5.77 13.50
CA GLU A 212 -4.64 -4.52 12.77
C GLU A 212 -3.72 -3.59 13.58
N ILE A 213 -3.91 -3.51 14.91
CA ILE A 213 -3.06 -2.71 15.78
C ILE A 213 -1.65 -3.31 15.81
N LEU A 214 -1.52 -4.63 15.93
CA LEU A 214 -0.24 -5.32 15.83
C LEU A 214 0.40 -5.08 14.46
N SER A 215 -0.37 -5.18 13.38
CA SER A 215 0.12 -4.90 12.02
C SER A 215 0.65 -3.48 11.86
N ASN A 216 0.00 -2.48 12.46
CA ASN A 216 0.46 -1.09 12.44
C ASN A 216 1.70 -0.88 13.31
N LEU A 217 1.79 -1.56 14.47
CA LEU A 217 3.00 -1.58 15.29
C LEU A 217 4.19 -2.18 14.53
N GLY A 218 3.99 -3.32 13.87
CA GLY A 218 5.01 -3.93 13.01
C GLY A 218 5.47 -2.99 11.89
N ASN A 219 4.55 -2.25 11.27
CA ASN A 219 4.90 -1.27 10.25
C ASN A 219 5.75 -0.11 10.81
N ALA A 220 5.44 0.41 11.98
CA ALA A 220 6.23 1.45 12.64
C ALA A 220 7.64 0.95 13.00
N LEU A 221 7.76 -0.29 13.49
CA LEU A 221 9.05 -0.94 13.77
C LEU A 221 9.87 -1.14 12.49
N GLN A 222 9.24 -1.58 11.40
CA GLN A 222 9.89 -1.75 10.08
C GLN A 222 10.47 -0.43 9.58
N HIS A 223 9.71 0.68 9.64
CA HIS A 223 10.19 2.01 9.23
C HIS A 223 11.41 2.46 10.03
N LEU A 224 11.50 2.06 11.29
CA LEU A 224 12.67 2.30 12.16
C LEU A 224 13.81 1.30 11.97
N GLY A 225 13.72 0.39 11.00
CA GLY A 225 14.73 -0.65 10.76
C GLY A 225 14.82 -1.71 11.86
N ARG A 226 13.86 -1.78 12.79
CA ARG A 226 13.76 -2.78 13.88
C ARG A 226 13.10 -4.06 13.32
N LEU A 227 13.80 -4.72 12.39
CA LEU A 227 13.20 -5.74 11.54
C LEU A 227 12.78 -6.99 12.29
N ASP A 228 13.62 -7.50 13.22
CA ASP A 228 13.28 -8.70 14.01
C ASP A 228 12.01 -8.47 14.84
N GLU A 229 11.92 -7.32 15.51
CA GLU A 229 10.75 -6.99 16.31
C GLU A 229 9.49 -6.81 15.43
N ALA A 230 9.64 -6.22 14.25
CA ALA A 230 8.55 -6.11 13.29
C ALA A 230 8.04 -7.48 12.83
N LEU A 231 8.98 -8.40 12.49
CA LEU A 231 8.66 -9.77 12.09
C LEU A 231 7.94 -10.54 13.20
N ASP A 232 8.37 -10.39 14.45
CA ASP A 232 7.75 -11.07 15.59
C ASP A 232 6.32 -10.56 15.82
N VAL A 233 6.11 -9.25 15.71
CA VAL A 233 4.76 -8.65 15.85
C VAL A 233 3.84 -9.06 14.70
N TYR A 234 4.33 -9.13 13.46
CA TYR A 234 3.53 -9.65 12.34
C TYR A 234 3.19 -11.14 12.51
N ARG A 235 4.13 -11.97 13.00
CA ARG A 235 3.83 -13.37 13.33
C ARG A 235 2.75 -13.49 14.40
N GLN A 236 2.80 -12.67 15.44
CA GLN A 236 1.74 -12.61 16.45
C GLN A 236 0.39 -12.24 15.83
N ALA A 237 0.33 -11.23 14.97
CA ALA A 237 -0.90 -10.86 14.27
C ALA A 237 -1.44 -12.01 13.40
N LEU A 238 -0.57 -12.76 12.72
CA LEU A 238 -0.93 -13.93 11.91
C LEU A 238 -1.36 -15.15 12.73
N THR A 239 -0.99 -15.28 14.01
CA THR A 239 -1.58 -16.33 14.88
C THR A 239 -3.07 -16.07 15.14
N ILE A 240 -3.50 -14.80 15.09
CA ILE A 240 -4.88 -14.38 15.32
C ILE A 240 -5.69 -14.41 14.02
N ARG A 241 -5.12 -13.87 12.93
CA ARG A 241 -5.70 -13.88 11.56
C ARG A 241 -4.74 -14.56 10.57
N PRO A 242 -4.74 -15.88 10.49
CA PRO A 242 -3.78 -16.61 9.65
C PRO A 242 -3.93 -16.34 8.14
N ASP A 243 -5.09 -15.93 7.68
CA ASP A 243 -5.43 -15.72 6.27
C ASP A 243 -5.37 -14.24 5.82
N ASP A 244 -4.86 -13.36 6.69
CA ASP A 244 -4.76 -11.93 6.37
C ASP A 244 -3.61 -11.66 5.39
N THR A 245 -3.96 -11.51 4.11
CA THR A 245 -3.00 -11.29 3.01
C THR A 245 -2.19 -10.00 3.17
N SER A 246 -2.77 -8.97 3.79
CA SER A 246 -2.08 -7.70 4.04
C SER A 246 -0.96 -7.85 5.08
N ILE A 247 -1.22 -8.60 6.17
CA ILE A 247 -0.21 -8.85 7.21
C ILE A 247 0.88 -9.77 6.66
N HIS A 248 0.53 -10.82 5.90
CA HIS A 248 1.51 -11.65 5.18
C HIS A 248 2.39 -10.79 4.25
N GLY A 249 1.79 -9.92 3.45
CA GLY A 249 2.54 -9.03 2.56
C GLY A 249 3.56 -8.17 3.30
N LYS A 250 3.17 -7.57 4.45
CA LYS A 250 4.08 -6.76 5.28
C LYS A 250 5.22 -7.60 5.87
N LEU A 251 4.94 -8.82 6.33
CA LEU A 251 5.95 -9.74 6.83
C LEU A 251 6.96 -10.09 5.74
N LEU A 252 6.48 -10.51 4.56
CA LEU A 252 7.31 -10.89 3.42
C LEU A 252 8.14 -9.71 2.91
N PHE A 253 7.54 -8.51 2.85
CA PHE A 253 8.26 -7.31 2.45
C PHE A 253 9.35 -6.92 3.45
N THR A 254 9.10 -7.10 4.76
CA THR A 254 10.09 -6.87 5.83
C THR A 254 11.27 -7.82 5.71
N LEU A 255 11.03 -9.10 5.40
CA LEU A 255 12.08 -10.10 5.18
C LEU A 255 13.04 -9.72 4.04
N ASN A 256 12.55 -9.07 2.99
CA ASN A 256 13.41 -8.62 1.88
C ASN A 256 14.42 -7.53 2.29
N TYR A 257 14.14 -6.76 3.33
CA TYR A 257 15.10 -5.79 3.88
C TYR A 257 16.10 -6.43 4.84
N HIS A 258 15.83 -7.65 5.35
CA HIS A 258 16.63 -8.24 6.42
C HIS A 258 18.04 -8.58 5.91
N PRO A 259 19.11 -8.04 6.54
CA PRO A 259 20.48 -8.21 6.06
C PRO A 259 21.03 -9.62 6.26
N ASP A 260 20.59 -10.30 7.33
CA ASP A 260 21.21 -11.55 7.82
C ASP A 260 20.41 -12.82 7.44
N GLN A 261 19.26 -12.68 6.77
CA GLN A 261 18.46 -13.82 6.28
C GLN A 261 18.98 -14.26 4.91
N SER A 262 19.16 -15.58 4.72
CA SER A 262 19.53 -16.12 3.41
C SER A 262 18.37 -16.03 2.42
N ALA A 263 18.67 -16.12 1.13
CA ALA A 263 17.64 -16.11 0.08
C ALA A 263 16.65 -17.29 0.23
N GLU A 264 17.16 -18.47 0.63
CA GLU A 264 16.39 -19.69 0.87
C GLU A 264 15.46 -19.54 2.08
N GLN A 265 15.96 -18.95 3.18
CA GLN A 265 15.15 -18.67 4.37
C GLN A 265 14.01 -17.72 4.05
N ILE A 266 14.29 -16.67 3.27
CA ILE A 266 13.28 -15.73 2.84
C ILE A 266 12.26 -16.44 1.93
N PHE A 267 12.73 -17.20 0.93
CA PHE A 267 11.84 -17.90 0.01
C PHE A 267 10.94 -18.93 0.70
N SER A 268 11.41 -19.59 1.77
CA SER A 268 10.58 -20.51 2.55
C SER A 268 9.34 -19.82 3.16
N ALA A 269 9.44 -18.53 3.51
CA ALA A 269 8.29 -17.76 3.99
C ALA A 269 7.27 -17.48 2.87
N TYR A 270 7.76 -17.27 1.63
CA TYR A 270 6.88 -17.14 0.45
C TYR A 270 6.19 -18.45 0.11
N GLN A 271 6.87 -19.57 0.23
CA GLN A 271 6.25 -20.91 0.09
C GLN A 271 5.15 -21.13 1.13
N ALA A 272 5.40 -20.73 2.39
CA ALA A 272 4.38 -20.81 3.45
C ALA A 272 3.17 -19.92 3.15
N PHE A 273 3.38 -18.76 2.54
CA PHE A 273 2.29 -17.90 2.05
C PHE A 273 1.45 -18.60 0.98
N ASP A 274 2.06 -19.23 -0.03
CA ASP A 274 1.31 -19.99 -1.05
C ASP A 274 0.50 -21.14 -0.45
N GLN A 275 1.11 -21.89 0.46
CA GLN A 275 0.41 -22.99 1.14
C GLN A 275 -0.85 -22.51 1.86
N ARG A 276 -0.82 -21.29 2.39
CA ARG A 276 -1.94 -20.74 3.15
C ARG A 276 -2.95 -20.01 2.27
N ILE A 277 -2.49 -19.22 1.31
CA ILE A 277 -3.34 -18.30 0.53
C ILE A 277 -3.61 -18.81 -0.89
N GLY A 278 -2.62 -19.42 -1.55
CA GLY A 278 -2.75 -19.87 -2.95
C GLY A 278 -3.33 -21.27 -3.08
N VAL A 279 -2.74 -22.23 -2.42
CA VAL A 279 -3.09 -23.66 -2.52
C VAL A 279 -4.57 -23.96 -2.25
N PRO A 280 -5.26 -23.33 -1.27
CA PRO A 280 -6.68 -23.58 -1.04
C PRO A 280 -7.58 -23.31 -2.25
N TYR A 281 -7.20 -22.41 -3.15
CA TYR A 281 -7.99 -22.10 -4.35
C TYR A 281 -7.74 -23.04 -5.52
N ARG A 282 -6.69 -23.88 -5.49
CA ARG A 282 -6.37 -24.78 -6.63
C ARG A 282 -7.51 -25.68 -7.04
N ALA A 283 -8.29 -26.18 -6.08
CA ALA A 283 -9.44 -27.04 -6.35
C ALA A 283 -10.60 -26.30 -7.07
N SER A 284 -10.65 -24.99 -6.97
CA SER A 284 -11.68 -24.15 -7.61
C SER A 284 -11.23 -23.55 -8.95
N TRP A 285 -10.00 -23.81 -9.40
CA TRP A 285 -9.52 -23.31 -10.68
C TRP A 285 -10.35 -23.90 -11.83
N GLN A 286 -10.86 -23.02 -12.67
CA GLN A 286 -11.65 -23.41 -13.85
C GLN A 286 -10.75 -23.38 -15.08
N PRO A 287 -10.95 -24.33 -16.03
CA PRO A 287 -10.29 -24.25 -17.34
C PRO A 287 -10.69 -22.93 -18.01
N PRO A 288 -9.72 -22.12 -18.47
CA PRO A 288 -10.05 -20.90 -19.19
C PRO A 288 -10.82 -21.20 -20.47
N ALA A 289 -11.94 -20.50 -20.69
CA ALA A 289 -12.76 -20.61 -21.90
C ALA A 289 -12.22 -19.72 -23.04
N SER A 290 -10.90 -19.67 -23.25
CA SER A 290 -10.26 -18.82 -24.26
C SER A 290 -10.02 -19.60 -25.55
N ASP A 291 -10.27 -18.95 -26.68
CA ASP A 291 -9.83 -19.43 -28.00
C ASP A 291 -8.30 -19.53 -28.03
N ARG A 292 -7.77 -20.68 -28.45
CA ARG A 292 -6.33 -20.99 -28.49
C ARG A 292 -5.66 -20.58 -29.81
N ASP A 293 -6.25 -19.65 -30.55
CA ASP A 293 -5.57 -19.07 -31.71
C ASP A 293 -4.32 -18.29 -31.21
N PRO A 294 -3.10 -18.71 -31.60
CA PRO A 294 -1.86 -18.10 -31.15
C PRO A 294 -1.65 -16.68 -31.67
N ASP A 295 -2.32 -16.32 -32.77
CA ASP A 295 -2.04 -15.08 -33.52
C ASP A 295 -3.14 -14.02 -33.34
N ARG A 296 -4.26 -14.35 -32.68
CA ARG A 296 -5.34 -13.39 -32.46
C ARG A 296 -4.94 -12.18 -31.63
N ARG A 297 -5.73 -11.13 -31.68
CA ARG A 297 -5.61 -9.98 -30.76
C ARG A 297 -5.77 -10.46 -29.32
N LEU A 298 -4.80 -10.13 -28.45
CA LEU A 298 -4.80 -10.55 -27.04
C LEU A 298 -5.38 -9.46 -26.15
N ARG A 299 -6.12 -9.88 -25.12
CA ARG A 299 -6.65 -9.01 -24.06
C ARG A 299 -5.71 -9.06 -22.86
N ILE A 300 -5.09 -7.92 -22.58
CA ILE A 300 -4.13 -7.76 -21.48
C ILE A 300 -4.79 -6.99 -20.35
N GLY A 301 -4.80 -7.55 -19.13
CA GLY A 301 -5.29 -6.88 -17.94
C GLY A 301 -4.16 -6.47 -17.01
N TYR A 302 -4.04 -5.19 -16.70
CA TYR A 302 -3.11 -4.68 -15.69
C TYR A 302 -3.84 -4.40 -14.38
N VAL A 303 -3.38 -4.97 -13.26
CA VAL A 303 -3.96 -4.78 -11.92
C VAL A 303 -3.01 -3.95 -11.08
N SER A 304 -3.45 -2.79 -10.62
CA SER A 304 -2.60 -1.89 -9.82
C SER A 304 -3.38 -0.97 -8.89
N PRO A 305 -2.87 -0.68 -7.67
CA PRO A 305 -3.31 0.42 -6.82
C PRO A 305 -2.66 1.77 -7.19
N ASP A 306 -1.76 1.81 -8.18
CA ASP A 306 -0.85 2.91 -8.42
C ASP A 306 -1.07 3.61 -9.78
N PHE A 307 -2.24 3.48 -10.39
CA PHE A 307 -2.67 4.29 -11.55
C PHE A 307 -2.96 5.74 -11.16
N ARG A 308 -2.03 6.35 -10.45
CA ARG A 308 -2.09 7.69 -9.85
C ARG A 308 -0.69 8.29 -9.75
N CYS A 309 -0.54 9.44 -9.07
CA CYS A 309 0.77 10.02 -8.78
C CYS A 309 1.57 9.08 -7.84
N HIS A 310 2.39 8.24 -8.44
CA HIS A 310 3.25 7.26 -7.79
C HIS A 310 4.55 7.09 -8.60
N SER A 311 5.64 6.67 -7.96
CA SER A 311 6.94 6.51 -8.65
C SER A 311 6.92 5.53 -9.84
N ILE A 312 5.99 4.55 -9.82
CA ILE A 312 5.82 3.59 -10.92
C ILE A 312 5.43 4.27 -12.25
N ARG A 313 4.88 5.50 -12.22
CA ARG A 313 4.49 6.25 -13.42
C ARG A 313 5.61 6.38 -14.44
N HIS A 314 6.81 6.58 -13.94
CA HIS A 314 8.00 6.78 -14.77
C HIS A 314 8.37 5.54 -15.59
N PHE A 315 7.85 4.38 -15.20
CA PHE A 315 8.09 3.07 -15.81
C PHE A 315 6.85 2.55 -16.56
N LEU A 316 5.65 2.76 -16.03
CA LEU A 316 4.40 2.21 -16.55
C LEU A 316 3.77 3.10 -17.64
N GLU A 317 3.77 4.43 -17.46
CA GLU A 317 3.17 5.36 -18.42
C GLU A 317 3.75 5.20 -19.84
N PRO A 318 5.10 5.12 -20.03
CA PRO A 318 5.67 4.88 -21.35
C PRO A 318 5.25 3.53 -21.95
N VAL A 319 5.06 2.50 -21.13
CA VAL A 319 4.59 1.19 -21.62
C VAL A 319 3.17 1.30 -22.16
N LEU A 320 2.26 1.85 -21.37
CA LEU A 320 0.86 2.00 -21.80
C LEU A 320 0.70 2.93 -23.01
N ALA A 321 1.60 3.93 -23.15
CA ALA A 321 1.57 4.87 -24.26
C ALA A 321 2.02 4.28 -25.61
N HIS A 322 2.77 3.18 -25.59
CA HIS A 322 3.36 2.60 -26.81
C HIS A 322 2.80 1.22 -27.19
N HIS A 323 1.79 0.73 -26.46
CA HIS A 323 1.16 -0.54 -26.83
C HIS A 323 0.56 -0.50 -28.24
N ASP A 324 0.74 -1.59 -28.99
CA ASP A 324 0.06 -1.83 -30.27
C ASP A 324 -1.39 -2.27 -30.03
N HIS A 325 -2.31 -1.29 -30.01
CA HIS A 325 -3.74 -1.54 -29.80
C HIS A 325 -4.41 -2.35 -30.95
N GLN A 326 -3.73 -2.58 -32.07
CA GLN A 326 -4.24 -3.50 -33.10
C GLN A 326 -4.03 -4.96 -32.69
N SER A 327 -2.89 -5.27 -32.08
CA SER A 327 -2.52 -6.61 -31.64
C SER A 327 -2.92 -6.92 -30.20
N PHE A 328 -3.12 -5.88 -29.36
CA PHE A 328 -3.43 -5.98 -27.93
C PHE A 328 -4.59 -5.08 -27.53
N GLU A 329 -5.51 -5.57 -26.73
CA GLU A 329 -6.54 -4.79 -26.05
C GLU A 329 -6.15 -4.63 -24.59
N ILE A 330 -5.97 -3.40 -24.14
CA ILE A 330 -5.43 -3.09 -22.81
C ILE A 330 -6.56 -2.71 -21.86
N THR A 331 -6.71 -3.45 -20.76
CA THR A 331 -7.64 -3.16 -19.67
C THR A 331 -6.89 -2.82 -18.39
N ALA A 332 -7.20 -1.69 -17.76
CA ALA A 332 -6.70 -1.33 -16.44
C ALA A 332 -7.74 -1.67 -15.37
N TYR A 333 -7.39 -2.53 -14.43
CA TYR A 333 -8.12 -2.82 -13.20
C TYR A 333 -7.55 -1.96 -12.08
N ALA A 334 -8.21 -0.84 -11.83
CA ALA A 334 -7.68 0.23 -10.98
C ALA A 334 -8.19 0.10 -9.54
N GLU A 335 -7.29 -0.27 -8.62
CA GLU A 335 -7.57 -0.38 -7.18
C GLU A 335 -7.32 0.97 -6.49
N LEU A 336 -8.13 1.99 -6.83
CA LEU A 336 -7.96 3.35 -6.35
C LEU A 336 -9.10 3.76 -5.43
N SER A 337 -8.77 4.15 -4.21
CA SER A 337 -9.71 4.83 -3.30
C SER A 337 -9.94 6.29 -3.68
N GLN A 338 -8.95 6.91 -4.33
CA GLN A 338 -9.01 8.27 -4.82
C GLN A 338 -8.26 8.37 -6.15
N GLU A 339 -8.77 9.22 -7.04
CA GLU A 339 -8.19 9.52 -8.33
C GLU A 339 -7.52 10.90 -8.30
N ASP A 340 -6.51 11.09 -9.14
CA ASP A 340 -5.78 12.34 -9.30
C ASP A 340 -5.63 12.73 -10.79
N GLY A 341 -4.90 13.81 -11.06
CA GLY A 341 -4.67 14.27 -12.43
C GLY A 341 -3.98 13.24 -13.32
N LEU A 342 -3.12 12.36 -12.77
CA LEU A 342 -2.46 11.30 -13.53
C LEU A 342 -3.39 10.12 -13.81
N THR A 343 -4.38 9.85 -12.97
CA THR A 343 -5.42 8.86 -13.26
C THR A 343 -6.12 9.15 -14.58
N ALA A 344 -6.39 10.42 -14.87
CA ALA A 344 -6.99 10.84 -16.15
C ALA A 344 -6.03 10.61 -17.35
N VAL A 345 -4.72 10.67 -17.14
CA VAL A 345 -3.74 10.32 -18.17
C VAL A 345 -3.80 8.83 -18.46
N TYR A 346 -3.73 7.99 -17.43
CA TYR A 346 -3.80 6.52 -17.59
C TYR A 346 -5.07 6.06 -18.29
N ARG A 347 -6.23 6.65 -17.96
CA ARG A 347 -7.50 6.33 -18.65
C ARG A 347 -7.47 6.53 -20.16
N ARG A 348 -6.69 7.48 -20.65
CA ARG A 348 -6.54 7.74 -22.10
C ARG A 348 -5.59 6.80 -22.80
N LEU A 349 -4.75 6.10 -22.04
CA LEU A 349 -3.72 5.19 -22.56
C LEU A 349 -4.18 3.73 -22.65
N VAL A 350 -5.39 3.42 -22.17
CA VAL A 350 -5.93 2.06 -22.18
C VAL A 350 -7.27 2.00 -22.93
N ASP A 351 -7.61 0.82 -23.48
CA ASP A 351 -8.88 0.61 -24.18
C ASP A 351 -10.06 0.54 -23.20
N ARG A 352 -9.83 -0.04 -22.00
CA ARG A 352 -10.86 -0.22 -20.98
C ARG A 352 -10.34 0.15 -19.60
N TRP A 353 -11.17 0.84 -18.82
CA TRP A 353 -10.89 1.21 -17.44
C TRP A 353 -11.93 0.60 -16.51
N VAL A 354 -11.50 -0.18 -15.53
CA VAL A 354 -12.36 -0.89 -14.58
C VAL A 354 -11.97 -0.49 -13.15
N PRO A 355 -12.76 0.34 -12.47
CA PRO A 355 -12.57 0.60 -11.03
C PRO A 355 -12.83 -0.68 -10.24
N THR A 356 -11.95 -1.00 -9.28
CA THR A 356 -12.02 -2.24 -8.49
C THR A 356 -12.10 -2.02 -6.99
N HIS A 357 -11.94 -0.78 -6.56
CA HIS A 357 -11.97 -0.44 -5.13
C HIS A 357 -13.30 -0.84 -4.48
N GLY A 358 -13.21 -1.53 -3.35
CA GLY A 358 -14.39 -2.04 -2.64
C GLY A 358 -14.94 -3.37 -3.16
N LEU A 359 -14.44 -3.90 -4.29
CA LEU A 359 -14.80 -5.24 -4.75
C LEU A 359 -14.04 -6.30 -3.96
N SER A 360 -14.71 -7.39 -3.59
CA SER A 360 -14.02 -8.58 -3.06
C SER A 360 -13.17 -9.26 -4.15
N ASP A 361 -12.18 -10.03 -3.74
CA ASP A 361 -11.33 -10.77 -4.70
C ASP A 361 -12.12 -11.78 -5.53
N ASP A 362 -13.19 -12.37 -4.98
CA ASP A 362 -14.08 -13.27 -5.70
C ASP A 362 -14.83 -12.54 -6.81
N VAL A 363 -15.44 -11.39 -6.48
CA VAL A 363 -16.18 -10.57 -7.46
C VAL A 363 -15.26 -10.07 -8.56
N LEU A 364 -14.04 -9.63 -8.20
CA LEU A 364 -13.08 -9.16 -9.20
C LEU A 364 -12.56 -10.30 -10.08
N ALA A 365 -12.27 -11.46 -9.52
CA ALA A 365 -11.84 -12.62 -10.30
C ALA A 365 -12.94 -13.07 -11.31
N GLU A 366 -14.22 -13.11 -10.90
CA GLU A 366 -15.34 -13.38 -11.81
C GLU A 366 -15.48 -12.32 -12.91
N ARG A 367 -15.30 -11.05 -12.55
CA ARG A 367 -15.32 -9.96 -13.53
C ARG A 367 -14.20 -10.10 -14.56
N ILE A 368 -12.98 -10.41 -14.16
CA ILE A 368 -11.84 -10.62 -15.05
C ILE A 368 -12.10 -11.81 -16.00
N ARG A 369 -12.69 -12.90 -15.49
CA ARG A 369 -13.13 -14.04 -16.32
C ARG A 369 -14.17 -13.63 -17.36
N ALA A 370 -15.18 -12.88 -16.94
CA ALA A 370 -16.25 -12.40 -17.82
C ALA A 370 -15.72 -11.41 -18.89
N ASP A 371 -14.72 -10.61 -18.55
CA ASP A 371 -14.04 -9.72 -19.50
C ASP A 371 -13.17 -10.47 -20.51
N GLY A 372 -12.91 -11.77 -20.27
CA GLY A 372 -12.17 -12.66 -21.16
C GLY A 372 -10.70 -12.29 -21.31
N ILE A 373 -10.06 -11.83 -20.23
CA ILE A 373 -8.64 -11.47 -20.22
C ILE A 373 -7.78 -12.70 -20.48
N ASP A 374 -6.80 -12.58 -21.35
CA ASP A 374 -5.88 -13.65 -21.75
C ASP A 374 -4.64 -13.70 -20.85
N ILE A 375 -4.05 -12.51 -20.62
CA ILE A 375 -2.88 -12.35 -19.77
C ILE A 375 -3.19 -11.30 -18.71
N LEU A 376 -3.11 -11.67 -17.43
CA LEU A 376 -3.31 -10.78 -16.31
C LEU A 376 -1.97 -10.44 -15.66
N ILE A 377 -1.71 -9.15 -15.45
CA ILE A 377 -0.43 -8.66 -14.97
C ILE A 377 -0.61 -7.98 -13.62
N ASP A 378 0.08 -8.51 -12.61
CA ASP A 378 0.23 -7.89 -11.30
C ASP A 378 1.32 -6.84 -11.34
N LEU A 379 1.00 -5.61 -10.93
CA LEU A 379 1.95 -4.50 -10.84
C LEU A 379 2.23 -4.07 -9.38
N ALA A 380 1.84 -4.88 -8.41
CA ALA A 380 1.94 -4.52 -7.01
C ALA A 380 2.74 -5.53 -6.16
N GLY A 381 2.66 -6.83 -6.47
CA GLY A 381 3.24 -7.86 -5.61
C GLY A 381 2.73 -7.73 -4.18
N HIS A 382 3.64 -7.68 -3.20
CA HIS A 382 3.28 -7.53 -1.77
C HIS A 382 3.26 -6.07 -1.29
N THR A 383 3.21 -5.08 -2.17
CA THR A 383 3.00 -3.68 -1.77
C THR A 383 1.56 -3.43 -1.33
N GLY A 384 1.31 -2.28 -0.70
CA GLY A 384 -0.03 -1.93 -0.21
C GLY A 384 -1.07 -1.82 -1.34
N GLY A 385 -2.28 -2.30 -1.08
CA GLY A 385 -3.37 -2.29 -2.07
C GLY A 385 -3.26 -3.36 -3.16
N ASN A 386 -2.36 -4.35 -3.01
CA ASN A 386 -2.26 -5.46 -3.97
C ASN A 386 -3.54 -6.31 -4.00
N ARG A 387 -3.68 -7.06 -5.08
CA ARG A 387 -4.81 -7.97 -5.31
C ARG A 387 -4.34 -9.42 -5.58
N LEU A 388 -3.28 -9.87 -4.88
CA LEU A 388 -2.74 -11.23 -5.01
C LEU A 388 -3.79 -12.31 -4.75
N GLY A 389 -4.79 -12.04 -3.92
CA GLY A 389 -5.94 -12.92 -3.72
C GLY A 389 -6.74 -13.18 -5.00
N VAL A 390 -6.82 -12.20 -5.92
CA VAL A 390 -7.44 -12.40 -7.25
C VAL A 390 -6.61 -13.37 -8.07
N PHE A 391 -5.27 -13.21 -8.08
CA PHE A 391 -4.36 -14.10 -8.80
C PHE A 391 -4.39 -15.52 -8.26
N ALA A 392 -4.52 -15.70 -6.93
CA ALA A 392 -4.67 -17.02 -6.30
C ALA A 392 -5.87 -17.82 -6.86
N ARG A 393 -6.93 -17.13 -7.34
CA ARG A 393 -8.14 -17.72 -7.98
C ARG A 393 -7.94 -18.05 -9.45
N ARG A 394 -6.80 -17.73 -10.03
CA ARG A 394 -6.42 -17.99 -11.43
C ARG A 394 -7.55 -17.65 -12.42
N PRO A 395 -7.92 -16.36 -12.55
CA PRO A 395 -9.04 -15.96 -13.39
C PRO A 395 -8.73 -15.98 -14.90
N THR A 396 -7.45 -16.13 -15.28
CA THR A 396 -6.98 -16.02 -16.67
C THR A 396 -6.11 -17.20 -17.08
N PRO A 397 -5.96 -17.46 -18.40
CA PRO A 397 -5.06 -18.48 -18.94
C PRO A 397 -3.62 -18.29 -18.49
N VAL A 398 -3.09 -17.06 -18.58
CA VAL A 398 -1.72 -16.69 -18.24
C VAL A 398 -1.74 -15.57 -17.21
N SER A 399 -0.86 -15.64 -16.21
CA SER A 399 -0.65 -14.60 -15.22
C SER A 399 0.83 -14.28 -15.04
N VAL A 400 1.11 -12.99 -14.84
CA VAL A 400 2.46 -12.45 -14.77
C VAL A 400 2.56 -11.49 -13.60
N THR A 401 3.64 -11.47 -12.85
CA THR A 401 3.98 -10.37 -11.93
C THR A 401 5.15 -9.58 -12.49
N TRP A 402 5.11 -8.25 -12.34
CA TRP A 402 6.12 -7.36 -12.90
C TRP A 402 6.18 -6.02 -12.18
N MET A 403 7.33 -5.40 -12.12
CA MET A 403 7.63 -4.01 -11.82
C MET A 403 7.43 -3.58 -10.35
N GLY A 404 6.25 -3.72 -9.77
CA GLY A 404 5.88 -3.03 -8.51
C GLY A 404 6.59 -3.52 -7.25
N TYR A 405 7.09 -4.76 -7.23
CA TYR A 405 7.63 -5.39 -6.02
C TYR A 405 9.11 -5.81 -6.14
N GLY A 406 9.53 -6.31 -7.27
CA GLY A 406 10.92 -6.68 -7.56
C GLY A 406 11.36 -8.05 -7.04
N TYR A 407 10.48 -8.88 -6.46
CA TYR A 407 10.74 -10.27 -6.08
C TYR A 407 9.51 -11.16 -6.31
N THR A 408 9.67 -12.48 -6.13
CA THR A 408 8.56 -13.45 -6.26
C THR A 408 7.35 -13.03 -5.42
N THR A 409 6.17 -13.30 -5.90
CA THR A 409 4.94 -13.20 -5.09
C THR A 409 4.77 -14.39 -4.15
N GLY A 410 5.47 -15.48 -4.43
CA GLY A 410 5.32 -16.77 -3.76
C GLY A 410 4.12 -17.58 -4.24
N LEU A 411 3.21 -17.01 -5.05
CA LEU A 411 2.01 -17.69 -5.51
C LEU A 411 2.28 -18.63 -6.69
N SER A 412 2.05 -19.91 -6.49
CA SER A 412 2.07 -20.92 -7.56
C SER A 412 0.97 -20.75 -8.62
N ALA A 413 0.02 -19.85 -8.36
CA ALA A 413 -1.04 -19.48 -9.32
C ALA A 413 -0.54 -18.51 -10.40
N ILE A 414 0.57 -17.80 -10.17
CA ILE A 414 1.19 -16.89 -11.15
C ILE A 414 2.23 -17.65 -11.95
N ASP A 415 2.16 -17.58 -13.28
CA ASP A 415 2.98 -18.37 -14.17
C ASP A 415 4.40 -17.80 -14.34
N TYR A 416 4.51 -16.47 -14.47
CA TYR A 416 5.77 -15.82 -14.82
C TYR A 416 6.10 -14.61 -13.93
N PHE A 417 7.40 -14.47 -13.62
CA PHE A 417 8.00 -13.25 -13.07
C PHE A 417 8.79 -12.56 -14.20
N LEU A 418 8.32 -11.40 -14.68
CA LEU A 418 8.97 -10.67 -15.75
C LEU A 418 10.18 -9.90 -15.19
N THR A 419 11.36 -10.17 -15.74
CA THR A 419 12.64 -9.71 -15.21
C THR A 419 13.72 -9.66 -16.30
N ASP A 420 15.00 -9.51 -15.94
CA ASP A 420 16.16 -9.69 -16.81
C ASP A 420 17.21 -10.64 -16.20
N ALA A 421 18.20 -11.01 -16.99
CA ALA A 421 19.25 -11.95 -16.57
C ALA A 421 20.20 -11.38 -15.49
N ILE A 422 20.20 -10.06 -15.27
CA ILE A 422 21.03 -9.42 -14.24
C ILE A 422 20.31 -9.47 -12.91
N MET A 423 19.01 -9.15 -12.87
CA MET A 423 18.18 -9.23 -11.66
C MET A 423 17.96 -10.68 -11.22
N ALA A 424 17.64 -11.56 -12.15
CA ALA A 424 17.43 -12.99 -11.91
C ALA A 424 18.38 -13.83 -12.77
N PRO A 425 19.64 -14.00 -12.36
CA PRO A 425 20.63 -14.79 -13.12
C PRO A 425 20.21 -16.26 -13.20
N ALA A 426 20.77 -16.98 -14.18
CA ALA A 426 20.56 -18.42 -14.33
C ALA A 426 20.97 -19.16 -13.03
N GLY A 427 20.17 -20.14 -12.64
CA GLY A 427 20.36 -20.92 -11.41
C GLY A 427 19.65 -20.35 -10.18
N CYS A 428 18.99 -19.18 -10.28
CA CYS A 428 18.19 -18.65 -9.17
C CYS A 428 16.72 -19.09 -9.20
N GLU A 429 16.31 -19.86 -10.20
CA GLU A 429 14.92 -20.33 -10.38
C GLU A 429 14.33 -20.98 -9.11
N PRO A 430 15.08 -21.74 -8.30
CA PRO A 430 14.54 -22.31 -7.07
C PRO A 430 14.13 -21.30 -5.99
N LEU A 431 14.45 -20.01 -6.18
CA LEU A 431 14.08 -18.92 -5.27
C LEU A 431 12.82 -18.16 -5.72
N PHE A 432 12.10 -18.68 -6.71
CA PHE A 432 10.89 -18.08 -7.24
C PHE A 432 9.77 -19.13 -7.30
N ALA A 433 8.55 -18.72 -7.02
CA ALA A 433 7.36 -19.54 -7.23
C ALA A 433 6.95 -19.53 -8.70
N GLU A 434 7.13 -18.41 -9.36
CA GLU A 434 6.90 -18.16 -10.77
C GLU A 434 8.14 -18.54 -11.60
N ARG A 435 7.95 -18.82 -12.88
CA ARG A 435 9.07 -18.96 -13.82
C ARG A 435 9.64 -17.57 -14.16
N PRO A 436 10.93 -17.26 -13.88
CA PRO A 436 11.53 -16.01 -14.33
C PRO A 436 11.56 -15.94 -15.87
N TRP A 437 10.86 -14.94 -16.41
CA TRP A 437 10.89 -14.61 -17.84
C TRP A 437 11.87 -13.47 -18.05
N ARG A 438 13.03 -13.80 -18.61
CA ARG A 438 14.14 -12.85 -18.76
C ARG A 438 14.04 -12.10 -20.08
N LEU A 439 13.76 -10.81 -20.02
CA LEU A 439 13.90 -9.90 -21.15
C LEU A 439 15.38 -9.60 -21.40
N GLU A 440 15.67 -9.08 -22.58
CA GLU A 440 16.94 -8.38 -22.80
C GLU A 440 17.05 -7.20 -21.83
N ALA A 441 18.18 -7.06 -21.14
CA ALA A 441 18.34 -6.02 -20.12
C ALA A 441 18.32 -4.60 -20.73
N PRO A 442 17.70 -3.64 -20.05
CA PRO A 442 17.03 -3.75 -18.75
C PRO A 442 15.60 -4.29 -18.86
N SER A 443 15.07 -4.85 -17.78
CA SER A 443 13.66 -5.26 -17.67
C SER A 443 12.71 -4.12 -17.30
N GLY A 444 13.12 -2.90 -17.53
CA GLY A 444 12.37 -1.67 -17.29
C GLY A 444 12.72 -0.60 -18.30
N ILE A 445 11.89 0.42 -18.32
CA ILE A 445 12.04 1.65 -19.12
C ILE A 445 11.84 2.83 -18.18
N TYR A 446 12.45 3.97 -18.42
CA TYR A 446 12.31 5.13 -17.57
C TYR A 446 12.02 6.40 -18.35
N ARG A 447 10.91 7.08 -17.99
CA ARG A 447 10.57 8.42 -18.47
C ARG A 447 10.84 9.44 -17.35
N PRO A 448 11.83 10.35 -17.54
CA PRO A 448 12.18 11.32 -16.50
C PRO A 448 11.06 12.31 -16.23
N ALA A 449 11.02 12.87 -15.02
CA ALA A 449 10.14 13.97 -14.69
C ALA A 449 10.58 15.25 -15.43
N SER A 450 9.62 16.04 -15.88
CA SER A 450 9.90 17.26 -16.66
C SER A 450 10.57 18.38 -15.84
N ASP A 451 10.49 18.31 -14.52
CA ASP A 451 11.00 19.31 -13.57
C ASP A 451 12.38 19.00 -13.01
N MET A 452 13.04 17.94 -13.48
CA MET A 452 14.37 17.55 -12.98
C MET A 452 15.47 18.60 -13.26
N GLY A 453 15.28 19.45 -14.27
CA GLY A 453 16.22 20.51 -14.63
C GLY A 453 17.57 20.00 -15.18
N GLU A 454 18.58 20.85 -15.20
CA GLU A 454 19.89 20.56 -15.82
C GLU A 454 20.83 19.84 -14.84
N VAL A 455 21.79 19.09 -15.41
CA VAL A 455 22.92 18.52 -14.68
C VAL A 455 23.91 19.64 -14.35
N GLY A 456 24.18 19.87 -13.06
CA GLY A 456 25.18 20.84 -12.63
C GLY A 456 26.63 20.33 -12.81
N SER A 457 27.61 21.24 -12.69
CA SER A 457 29.02 20.87 -12.59
C SER A 457 29.28 19.98 -11.38
N LEU A 458 30.44 19.28 -11.36
CA LEU A 458 30.81 18.44 -10.21
C LEU A 458 31.00 19.30 -8.95
N PRO A 459 30.21 19.09 -7.89
CA PRO A 459 30.27 19.91 -6.65
C PRO A 459 31.65 19.93 -6.01
N ALA A 460 32.36 18.80 -5.99
CA ALA A 460 33.70 18.68 -5.40
C ALA A 460 34.72 19.64 -6.00
N LEU A 461 34.62 19.99 -7.29
CA LEU A 461 35.50 20.97 -7.93
C LEU A 461 35.22 22.43 -7.47
N ALA A 462 33.96 22.72 -7.12
CA ALA A 462 33.55 24.05 -6.71
C ALA A 462 33.82 24.32 -5.22
N ASN A 463 33.59 23.31 -4.35
CA ASN A 463 33.65 23.46 -2.90
C ASN A 463 34.84 22.74 -2.25
N GLY A 464 35.66 22.00 -3.00
CA GLY A 464 36.83 21.28 -2.50
C GLY A 464 36.54 20.05 -1.64
N THR A 465 35.26 19.62 -1.56
CA THR A 465 34.86 18.50 -0.70
C THR A 465 34.06 17.44 -1.51
N LEU A 466 34.58 16.23 -1.55
CA LEU A 466 33.88 15.11 -2.17
C LEU A 466 32.66 14.72 -1.34
N THR A 467 31.51 14.60 -1.98
CA THR A 467 30.24 14.28 -1.33
C THR A 467 29.64 13.00 -1.91
N PHE A 468 29.62 11.96 -1.10
CA PHE A 468 28.79 10.79 -1.37
C PHE A 468 27.33 11.08 -1.03
N GLY A 469 26.38 10.36 -1.66
CA GLY A 469 24.99 10.58 -1.31
C GLY A 469 24.09 9.40 -1.63
N THR A 470 22.93 9.41 -0.98
CA THR A 470 21.87 8.42 -1.23
C THR A 470 20.49 9.01 -0.96
N LEU A 471 19.54 8.68 -1.84
CA LEU A 471 18.11 8.90 -1.62
C LEU A 471 17.49 7.57 -1.21
N THR A 472 17.42 7.29 0.10
CA THR A 472 17.00 5.97 0.56
C THR A 472 16.19 6.01 1.84
N ARG A 473 15.28 5.05 2.00
CA ARG A 473 14.46 4.89 3.21
C ARG A 473 15.31 4.36 4.36
N HIS A 474 14.96 4.77 5.58
CA HIS A 474 15.65 4.38 6.81
C HIS A 474 15.78 2.84 6.97
N VAL A 475 14.74 2.09 6.59
CA VAL A 475 14.71 0.62 6.68
C VAL A 475 15.85 -0.08 5.91
N ARG A 476 16.42 0.54 4.87
CA ARG A 476 17.54 0.00 4.09
C ARG A 476 18.91 0.23 4.73
N LEU A 477 19.00 1.16 5.71
CA LEU A 477 20.25 1.50 6.38
C LEU A 477 20.53 0.50 7.52
N ASN A 478 20.82 -0.74 7.15
CA ASN A 478 21.18 -1.79 8.08
C ASN A 478 22.63 -1.65 8.57
N HIS A 479 23.07 -2.54 9.47
CA HIS A 479 24.40 -2.49 10.09
C HIS A 479 25.54 -2.76 9.09
N HIS A 480 25.33 -3.61 8.08
CA HIS A 480 26.32 -3.84 7.01
C HIS A 480 26.55 -2.58 6.17
N VAL A 481 25.46 -1.93 5.74
CA VAL A 481 25.52 -0.69 4.95
C VAL A 481 26.29 0.39 5.72
N ILE A 482 25.95 0.62 7.00
CA ILE A 482 26.61 1.65 7.80
C ILE A 482 28.08 1.32 7.98
N ARG A 483 28.45 0.08 8.27
CA ARG A 483 29.85 -0.37 8.40
C ARG A 483 30.65 -0.14 7.11
N VAL A 484 30.09 -0.53 5.96
CA VAL A 484 30.76 -0.40 4.66
C VAL A 484 30.91 1.06 4.25
N TRP A 485 29.89 1.88 4.44
CA TRP A 485 29.96 3.32 4.13
C TRP A 485 30.91 4.06 5.09
N SER A 486 30.95 3.65 6.36
CA SER A 486 31.93 4.17 7.31
C SER A 486 33.38 3.84 6.90
N GLU A 487 33.61 2.66 6.32
CA GLU A 487 34.94 2.30 5.79
C GLU A 487 35.34 3.18 4.61
N ILE A 488 34.42 3.51 3.70
CA ILE A 488 34.68 4.47 2.62
C ILE A 488 35.07 5.83 3.19
N LEU A 489 34.31 6.34 4.15
CA LEU A 489 34.56 7.63 4.76
C LEU A 489 35.87 7.67 5.56
N ARG A 490 36.29 6.57 6.20
CA ARG A 490 37.60 6.48 6.87
C ARG A 490 38.77 6.52 5.90
N ARG A 491 38.62 5.89 4.70
CA ARG A 491 39.66 5.95 3.65
C ARG A 491 39.73 7.31 2.96
N LEU A 492 38.66 8.10 3.03
CA LEU A 492 38.55 9.43 2.45
C LEU A 492 38.20 10.45 3.57
N PRO A 493 39.18 10.90 4.39
CA PRO A 493 38.90 11.68 5.60
C PRO A 493 38.18 13.01 5.38
N HIS A 494 38.30 13.58 4.17
CA HIS A 494 37.67 14.86 3.83
C HIS A 494 36.31 14.69 3.11
N ALA A 495 35.91 13.48 2.80
CA ALA A 495 34.62 13.21 2.16
C ALA A 495 33.45 13.35 3.14
N ARG A 496 32.29 13.72 2.61
CA ARG A 496 31.00 13.84 3.32
C ARG A 496 30.00 12.82 2.79
N LEU A 497 28.94 12.59 3.54
CA LEU A 497 27.83 11.72 3.14
C LEU A 497 26.50 12.42 3.35
N ILE A 498 25.71 12.51 2.28
CA ILE A 498 24.31 12.97 2.31
C ILE A 498 23.40 11.74 2.35
N ILE A 499 22.45 11.75 3.28
CA ILE A 499 21.38 10.73 3.36
C ILE A 499 20.05 11.48 3.39
N ASP A 500 19.24 11.34 2.34
CA ASP A 500 18.01 12.09 2.19
C ASP A 500 16.80 11.17 1.98
N SER A 501 15.77 11.37 2.79
CA SER A 501 14.49 10.69 2.70
C SER A 501 13.50 11.31 3.68
N LYS A 502 12.21 11.19 3.39
CA LYS A 502 11.13 11.60 4.30
C LYS A 502 11.23 10.96 5.69
N ASP A 503 11.81 9.77 5.79
CA ASP A 503 12.04 9.08 7.06
C ASP A 503 12.97 9.87 8.02
N PHE A 504 13.73 10.83 7.49
CA PHE A 504 14.66 11.69 8.24
C PHE A 504 14.13 13.12 8.44
N ALA A 505 12.82 13.31 8.43
CA ALA A 505 12.19 14.61 8.61
C ALA A 505 12.37 15.20 10.02
N THR A 506 12.77 14.39 11.02
CA THR A 506 12.92 14.83 12.42
C THR A 506 14.35 14.71 12.91
N GLU A 507 14.79 15.69 13.72
CA GLU A 507 16.13 15.71 14.34
C GLU A 507 16.43 14.44 15.16
N ALA A 508 15.43 13.89 15.85
CA ALA A 508 15.60 12.67 16.65
C ALA A 508 16.00 11.45 15.82
N VAL A 509 15.44 11.29 14.60
CA VAL A 509 15.82 10.20 13.69
C VAL A 509 17.20 10.46 13.09
N GLN A 510 17.50 11.72 12.73
CA GLN A 510 18.80 12.14 12.21
C GLN A 510 19.91 11.87 13.23
N ALA A 511 19.72 12.31 14.49
CA ALA A 511 20.69 12.11 15.57
C ALA A 511 20.98 10.62 15.81
N ARG A 512 19.95 9.77 15.87
CA ARG A 512 20.15 8.33 16.04
C ARG A 512 20.90 7.68 14.89
N LEU A 513 20.66 8.12 13.65
CA LEU A 513 21.43 7.61 12.53
C LEU A 513 22.90 8.09 12.62
N ALA A 514 23.13 9.34 12.99
CA ALA A 514 24.47 9.87 13.21
C ALA A 514 25.23 9.11 14.32
N GLU A 515 24.56 8.77 15.43
CA GLU A 515 25.12 7.92 16.49
C GLU A 515 25.58 6.55 15.98
N ARG A 516 24.84 5.94 15.05
CA ARG A 516 25.21 4.66 14.44
C ARG A 516 26.51 4.78 13.61
N PHE A 517 26.70 5.88 12.89
CA PHE A 517 27.94 6.18 12.18
C PHE A 517 29.08 6.55 13.14
N ALA A 518 28.79 7.30 14.21
CA ALA A 518 29.76 7.66 15.24
C ALA A 518 30.34 6.40 15.94
N ALA A 519 29.53 5.37 16.14
CA ALA A 519 30.01 4.06 16.63
C ALA A 519 31.06 3.40 15.71
N HIS A 520 31.18 3.84 14.46
CA HIS A 520 32.21 3.44 13.50
C HIS A 520 33.29 4.51 13.28
N GLY A 521 33.35 5.55 14.14
CA GLY A 521 34.37 6.59 14.11
C GLY A 521 34.15 7.67 13.04
N ILE A 522 32.90 7.91 12.65
CA ILE A 522 32.54 8.99 11.71
C ILE A 522 31.94 10.16 12.49
N GLU A 523 32.56 11.31 12.37
CA GLU A 523 32.11 12.55 13.03
C GLU A 523 30.77 13.01 12.44
N PRO A 524 29.81 13.48 13.27
CA PRO A 524 28.49 13.92 12.82
C PRO A 524 28.54 15.04 11.77
N GLU A 525 29.54 15.91 11.81
CA GLU A 525 29.73 17.04 10.89
C GLU A 525 30.02 16.60 9.45
N ARG A 526 30.40 15.34 9.26
CA ARG A 526 30.60 14.72 7.95
C ARG A 526 29.33 14.18 7.35
N LEU A 527 28.24 14.17 8.10
CA LEU A 527 26.93 13.64 7.69
C LEU A 527 25.95 14.79 7.48
N SER A 528 25.24 14.76 6.36
CA SER A 528 24.08 15.61 6.11
C SER A 528 22.86 14.69 5.97
N ILE A 529 22.07 14.60 7.03
CA ILE A 529 20.89 13.72 7.09
C ILE A 529 19.66 14.60 7.11
N GLY A 530 18.71 14.37 6.18
CA GLY A 530 17.53 15.22 6.10
C GLY A 530 16.48 14.77 5.12
N TYR A 531 15.57 15.70 4.79
CA TYR A 531 14.52 15.50 3.81
C TYR A 531 14.30 16.74 2.95
N HIS A 532 14.38 16.56 1.65
CA HIS A 532 14.11 17.59 0.64
C HIS A 532 13.11 17.08 -0.39
N SER A 533 12.23 17.96 -0.84
CA SER A 533 11.25 17.63 -1.89
C SER A 533 11.01 18.87 -2.76
N PRO A 534 11.18 18.78 -4.06
CA PRO A 534 11.66 17.62 -4.82
C PRO A 534 13.16 17.32 -4.56
N PRO A 535 13.65 16.08 -4.82
CA PRO A 535 15.01 15.66 -4.48
C PRO A 535 16.09 16.14 -5.46
N TRP A 536 15.70 16.84 -6.52
CA TRP A 536 16.63 17.22 -7.60
C TRP A 536 17.76 18.13 -7.15
N ASP A 537 17.48 19.06 -6.23
CA ASP A 537 18.51 19.97 -5.69
C ASP A 537 19.52 19.23 -4.83
N VAL A 538 19.07 18.25 -4.05
CA VAL A 538 19.97 17.39 -3.26
C VAL A 538 20.84 16.53 -4.17
N LEU A 539 20.29 15.91 -5.22
CA LEU A 539 21.08 15.14 -6.19
C LEU A 539 22.17 15.99 -6.85
N ARG A 540 21.90 17.28 -7.11
CA ARG A 540 22.92 18.20 -7.68
C ARG A 540 24.11 18.43 -6.73
N THR A 541 23.94 18.23 -5.44
CA THR A 541 25.01 18.41 -4.42
C THR A 541 25.83 17.14 -4.18
N MET A 542 25.42 16.00 -4.74
CA MET A 542 26.14 14.73 -4.64
C MET A 542 27.12 14.56 -5.80
N ASP A 543 28.29 14.02 -5.51
CA ASP A 543 29.30 13.66 -6.51
C ASP A 543 29.19 12.19 -6.93
N ILE A 544 29.00 11.28 -5.96
CA ILE A 544 28.90 9.83 -6.16
C ILE A 544 27.75 9.27 -5.32
N GLY A 545 26.90 8.46 -5.92
CA GLY A 545 25.82 7.74 -5.23
C GLY A 545 26.31 6.47 -4.54
N LEU A 546 25.71 6.15 -3.38
CA LEU A 546 25.91 4.88 -2.68
C LEU A 546 24.58 4.13 -2.56
N ASP A 547 24.47 2.97 -3.17
CA ASP A 547 23.27 2.14 -3.09
C ASP A 547 23.30 1.20 -1.90
N CYS A 548 22.14 0.95 -1.30
CA CYS A 548 21.96 0.05 -0.18
C CYS A 548 21.95 -1.43 -0.60
N PHE A 549 22.23 -2.30 0.35
CA PHE A 549 22.14 -3.75 0.19
C PHE A 549 21.73 -4.42 1.54
N PRO A 550 21.14 -5.63 1.52
CA PRO A 550 20.89 -6.51 0.39
C PRO A 550 19.66 -6.12 -0.46
N HIS A 551 18.91 -5.09 -0.11
CA HIS A 551 17.78 -4.57 -0.88
C HIS A 551 18.17 -3.23 -1.49
N ASN A 552 18.38 -3.22 -2.80
CA ASN A 552 18.76 -2.00 -3.52
C ASN A 552 17.64 -0.95 -3.52
N SER A 553 18.01 0.30 -3.79
CA SER A 553 17.07 1.32 -4.18
C SER A 553 16.49 1.03 -5.57
N GLY A 554 15.42 1.72 -5.96
CA GLY A 554 14.77 1.53 -7.26
C GLY A 554 14.88 2.78 -8.14
N ALA A 555 13.77 3.50 -8.30
CA ALA A 555 13.67 4.70 -9.14
C ALA A 555 14.78 5.74 -8.85
N THR A 556 15.14 5.92 -7.58
CA THR A 556 16.17 6.90 -7.19
C THR A 556 17.56 6.62 -7.76
N LEU A 557 17.88 5.36 -8.11
CA LEU A 557 19.14 5.02 -8.79
C LEU A 557 19.13 5.48 -10.25
N VAL A 558 18.01 5.30 -10.92
CA VAL A 558 17.80 5.78 -12.29
C VAL A 558 17.84 7.31 -12.32
N GLU A 559 17.14 7.95 -11.36
CA GLU A 559 17.14 9.40 -11.16
C GLU A 559 18.55 9.95 -10.91
N SER A 560 19.38 9.24 -10.12
CA SER A 560 20.78 9.62 -9.88
C SER A 560 21.58 9.65 -11.16
N LEU A 561 21.52 8.60 -12.00
CA LEU A 561 22.22 8.59 -13.30
C LEU A 561 21.74 9.72 -14.22
N TYR A 562 20.42 9.92 -14.28
CA TYR A 562 19.82 10.98 -15.10
C TYR A 562 20.23 12.38 -14.63
N MET A 563 20.48 12.56 -13.33
CA MET A 563 21.00 13.79 -12.75
C MET A 563 22.54 13.88 -12.75
N GLY A 564 23.21 12.99 -13.47
CA GLY A 564 24.67 13.01 -13.63
C GLY A 564 25.43 12.50 -12.41
N VAL A 565 24.79 11.73 -11.53
CA VAL A 565 25.41 11.15 -10.32
C VAL A 565 25.67 9.67 -10.55
N PRO A 566 26.92 9.25 -10.84
CA PRO A 566 27.29 7.84 -10.90
C PRO A 566 27.13 7.19 -9.53
N PHE A 567 26.77 5.91 -9.45
CA PHE A 567 26.61 5.25 -8.16
C PHE A 567 27.28 3.86 -8.13
N ILE A 568 27.67 3.44 -6.93
CA ILE A 568 28.17 2.09 -6.67
C ILE A 568 27.03 1.25 -6.10
N THR A 569 26.86 0.04 -6.63
CA THR A 569 25.90 -0.95 -6.12
C THR A 569 26.57 -2.29 -5.84
N LEU A 570 26.03 -3.07 -4.91
CA LEU A 570 26.47 -4.43 -4.63
C LEU A 570 25.47 -5.43 -5.24
N ALA A 571 25.97 -6.32 -6.11
CA ALA A 571 25.19 -7.43 -6.62
C ALA A 571 24.97 -8.47 -5.51
N ALA A 572 23.85 -8.34 -4.80
CA ALA A 572 23.47 -9.21 -3.70
C ALA A 572 22.52 -10.36 -4.16
N ARG A 573 21.65 -10.84 -3.28
CA ARG A 573 20.67 -11.89 -3.59
C ARG A 573 19.67 -11.47 -4.68
N PRO A 574 19.19 -12.42 -5.51
CA PRO A 574 18.12 -12.15 -6.47
C PRO A 574 16.78 -11.83 -5.75
N SER A 575 15.87 -10.99 -6.30
CA SER A 575 16.13 -10.07 -7.41
C SER A 575 16.29 -8.64 -6.87
N VAL A 576 15.68 -8.34 -5.70
CA VAL A 576 15.67 -7.00 -5.07
C VAL A 576 17.07 -6.46 -4.76
N GLY A 577 18.05 -7.33 -4.54
CA GLY A 577 19.44 -6.97 -4.30
C GLY A 577 20.27 -6.83 -5.56
N ARG A 578 19.66 -6.79 -6.74
CA ARG A 578 20.33 -6.70 -8.05
C ARG A 578 19.69 -5.64 -8.97
N SER A 579 18.72 -4.89 -8.49
CA SER A 579 18.09 -3.82 -9.28
C SER A 579 19.10 -2.74 -9.68
N GLY A 580 20.00 -2.32 -8.78
CA GLY A 580 21.08 -1.40 -9.11
C GLY A 580 22.03 -1.96 -10.18
N SER A 581 22.30 -3.26 -10.13
CA SER A 581 23.11 -3.94 -11.16
C SER A 581 22.43 -3.91 -12.54
N SER A 582 21.12 -4.17 -12.62
CA SER A 582 20.35 -4.08 -13.85
C SER A 582 20.35 -2.64 -14.40
N VAL A 583 20.15 -1.64 -13.49
CA VAL A 583 20.21 -0.22 -13.88
C VAL A 583 21.55 0.11 -14.53
N LEU A 584 22.65 -0.23 -13.88
CA LEU A 584 24.00 0.08 -14.38
C LEU A 584 24.34 -0.67 -15.67
N THR A 585 23.97 -1.95 -15.75
CA THR A 585 24.22 -2.74 -16.98
C THR A 585 23.45 -2.16 -18.16
N GLY A 586 22.18 -1.81 -17.97
CA GLY A 586 21.35 -1.20 -19.00
C GLY A 586 21.81 0.22 -19.41
N ALA A 587 22.46 0.95 -18.49
CA ALA A 587 23.04 2.27 -18.74
C ALA A 587 24.47 2.21 -19.31
N GLY A 588 25.08 1.01 -19.46
CA GLY A 588 26.43 0.84 -20.01
C GLY A 588 27.57 1.01 -19.02
N HIS A 589 27.30 0.93 -17.70
CA HIS A 589 28.28 1.14 -16.63
C HIS A 589 28.42 -0.07 -15.68
N PRO A 590 28.64 -1.29 -16.16
CA PRO A 590 28.78 -2.47 -15.30
C PRO A 590 30.01 -2.43 -14.38
N GLU A 591 31.00 -1.58 -14.67
CA GLU A 591 32.21 -1.40 -13.86
C GLU A 591 31.93 -0.90 -12.44
N TRP A 592 30.78 -0.28 -12.17
CA TRP A 592 30.39 0.21 -10.86
C TRP A 592 29.58 -0.84 -10.04
N ILE A 593 29.42 -2.03 -10.59
CA ILE A 593 28.78 -3.16 -9.89
C ILE A 593 29.84 -3.89 -9.06
N ALA A 594 29.67 -3.89 -7.76
CA ALA A 594 30.54 -4.63 -6.83
C ALA A 594 30.02 -6.06 -6.62
N THR A 595 30.96 -7.00 -6.40
CA THR A 595 30.69 -8.41 -6.14
C THR A 595 30.91 -8.80 -4.68
N SER A 596 31.50 -7.91 -3.89
CA SER A 596 31.69 -8.06 -2.43
C SER A 596 31.71 -6.69 -1.76
N GLU A 597 31.54 -6.66 -0.45
CA GLU A 597 31.64 -5.40 0.33
C GLU A 597 33.01 -4.75 0.21
N ALA A 598 34.08 -5.53 0.16
CA ALA A 598 35.44 -5.03 -0.06
C ALA A 598 35.59 -4.42 -1.46
N ASP A 599 35.02 -5.04 -2.49
CA ASP A 599 35.00 -4.52 -3.86
C ASP A 599 34.15 -3.24 -3.95
N TYR A 600 33.02 -3.18 -3.21
CA TYR A 600 32.19 -1.98 -3.11
C TYR A 600 33.00 -0.78 -2.57
N VAL A 601 33.72 -0.96 -1.48
CA VAL A 601 34.60 0.07 -0.91
C VAL A 601 35.68 0.49 -1.91
N ASN A 602 36.37 -0.48 -2.53
CA ASN A 602 37.45 -0.20 -3.48
C ASN A 602 36.94 0.59 -4.69
N LYS A 603 35.80 0.23 -5.27
CA LYS A 603 35.19 0.93 -6.40
C LYS A 603 34.78 2.37 -6.02
N ALA A 604 34.17 2.57 -4.84
CA ALA A 604 33.80 3.89 -4.36
C ALA A 604 35.03 4.79 -4.16
N VAL A 605 36.09 4.26 -3.55
CA VAL A 605 37.34 5.01 -3.35
C VAL A 605 38.05 5.29 -4.67
N ALA A 606 38.10 4.32 -5.59
CA ALA A 606 38.72 4.49 -6.91
C ALA A 606 38.01 5.59 -7.73
N LEU A 607 36.67 5.57 -7.77
CA LEU A 607 35.89 6.58 -8.48
C LEU A 607 36.08 7.98 -7.87
N ALA A 608 36.25 8.05 -6.56
CA ALA A 608 36.46 9.30 -5.80
C ALA A 608 37.88 9.89 -5.97
N SER A 609 38.85 9.08 -6.44
CA SER A 609 40.28 9.48 -6.48
C SER A 609 40.66 10.33 -7.68
N ASP A 610 39.80 10.38 -8.73
CA ASP A 610 40.05 11.14 -9.96
C ASP A 610 38.88 12.11 -10.23
N LEU A 611 39.00 13.33 -9.71
CA LEU A 611 37.94 14.35 -9.81
C LEU A 611 37.78 14.87 -11.26
N GLU A 612 38.84 14.89 -12.07
CA GLU A 612 38.75 15.31 -13.47
C GLU A 612 37.96 14.27 -14.31
N HIS A 613 38.27 12.99 -14.11
CA HIS A 613 37.50 11.92 -14.71
C HIS A 613 36.03 11.92 -14.22
N LEU A 614 35.80 12.10 -12.93
CA LEU A 614 34.44 12.16 -12.35
C LEU A 614 33.64 13.34 -12.90
N ALA A 615 34.28 14.50 -13.12
CA ALA A 615 33.63 15.66 -13.73
C ALA A 615 33.26 15.40 -15.20
N ALA A 616 34.15 14.76 -15.96
CA ALA A 616 33.88 14.36 -17.34
C ALA A 616 32.75 13.32 -17.42
N LEU A 617 32.72 12.36 -16.51
CA LEU A 617 31.62 11.39 -16.35
C LEU A 617 30.29 12.10 -16.12
N ARG A 618 30.24 12.97 -15.09
CA ARG A 618 29.04 13.71 -14.72
C ARG A 618 28.45 14.47 -15.91
N ALA A 619 29.31 15.15 -16.67
CA ALA A 619 28.89 15.98 -17.79
C ALA A 619 28.24 15.18 -18.94
N ARG A 620 28.63 13.91 -19.13
CA ARG A 620 28.10 13.06 -20.20
C ARG A 620 27.03 12.08 -19.77
N LEU A 621 26.93 11.75 -18.48
CA LEU A 621 26.16 10.63 -17.96
C LEU A 621 24.66 10.69 -18.34
N ARG A 622 24.07 11.89 -18.37
CA ARG A 622 22.68 12.07 -18.85
C ARG A 622 22.57 11.75 -20.34
N ALA A 623 23.51 12.20 -21.17
CA ALA A 623 23.48 11.91 -22.60
C ALA A 623 23.67 10.41 -22.86
N ASP A 624 24.58 9.76 -22.13
CA ASP A 624 24.79 8.33 -22.17
C ASP A 624 23.52 7.56 -21.77
N PHE A 625 22.83 8.03 -20.72
CA PHE A 625 21.55 7.45 -20.28
C PHE A 625 20.44 7.65 -21.33
N GLU A 626 20.32 8.85 -21.93
CA GLU A 626 19.34 9.12 -22.99
C GLU A 626 19.57 8.25 -24.25
N ALA A 627 20.82 7.86 -24.51
CA ALA A 627 21.18 6.96 -25.62
C ALA A 627 21.04 5.47 -25.23
N SER A 628 20.77 5.15 -23.98
CA SER A 628 20.73 3.77 -23.47
C SER A 628 19.37 3.09 -23.72
N PRO A 629 19.31 1.76 -23.61
CA PRO A 629 18.04 1.01 -23.64
C PRO A 629 16.99 1.44 -22.60
N TRP A 630 17.37 2.17 -21.54
CA TRP A 630 16.43 2.73 -20.56
C TRP A 630 15.51 3.82 -21.15
N ARG A 631 15.84 4.36 -22.33
CA ARG A 631 15.08 5.43 -23.00
C ARG A 631 14.41 4.97 -24.30
N ASP A 632 14.69 3.76 -24.76
CA ASP A 632 14.06 3.16 -25.95
C ASP A 632 12.63 2.67 -25.58
N GLU A 633 11.69 3.60 -25.42
CA GLU A 633 10.33 3.29 -25.00
C GLU A 633 9.62 2.35 -25.98
N ALA A 634 9.65 2.64 -27.27
CA ALA A 634 9.00 1.83 -28.29
C ALA A 634 9.62 0.43 -28.44
N GLY A 635 10.96 0.34 -28.49
CA GLY A 635 11.65 -0.95 -28.57
C GLY A 635 11.45 -1.80 -27.31
N PHE A 636 11.37 -1.17 -26.13
CA PHE A 636 11.07 -1.88 -24.89
C PHE A 636 9.67 -2.49 -24.92
N VAL A 637 8.65 -1.72 -25.34
CA VAL A 637 7.27 -2.22 -25.43
C VAL A 637 7.16 -3.37 -26.43
N GLN A 638 7.86 -3.28 -27.59
CA GLN A 638 7.91 -4.40 -28.54
C GLN A 638 8.52 -5.68 -27.91
N ARG A 639 9.54 -5.54 -27.05
CA ARG A 639 10.10 -6.70 -26.30
C ARG A 639 9.08 -7.30 -25.31
N ILE A 640 8.33 -6.46 -24.60
CA ILE A 640 7.25 -6.91 -23.70
C ILE A 640 6.14 -7.62 -24.49
N GLU A 641 5.67 -7.03 -25.57
CA GLU A 641 4.59 -7.58 -26.39
C GLU A 641 4.99 -8.92 -27.02
N ARG A 642 6.25 -9.03 -27.46
CA ARG A 642 6.81 -10.31 -27.90
C ARG A 642 6.83 -11.34 -26.77
N ALA A 643 7.18 -10.93 -25.54
CA ALA A 643 7.15 -11.81 -24.39
C ALA A 643 5.70 -12.27 -24.09
N TYR A 644 4.72 -11.38 -24.12
CA TYR A 644 3.31 -11.72 -23.93
C TYR A 644 2.81 -12.70 -25.01
N ARG A 645 3.18 -12.44 -26.29
CA ARG A 645 2.83 -13.35 -27.40
C ARG A 645 3.45 -14.73 -27.20
N ASN A 646 4.70 -14.82 -26.81
CA ASN A 646 5.38 -16.08 -26.56
C ASN A 646 4.78 -16.83 -25.35
N MET A 647 4.44 -16.12 -24.25
CA MET A 647 3.76 -16.73 -23.10
C MET A 647 2.39 -17.29 -23.49
N TRP A 648 1.67 -16.56 -24.33
CA TRP A 648 0.39 -17.00 -24.89
C TRP A 648 0.53 -18.24 -25.77
N GLN A 649 1.52 -18.25 -26.66
CA GLN A 649 1.81 -19.41 -27.54
C GLN A 649 2.17 -20.64 -26.71
N HIS A 650 3.01 -20.52 -25.68
CA HIS A 650 3.30 -21.62 -24.76
C HIS A 650 2.04 -22.16 -24.06
N TRP A 651 1.09 -21.28 -23.70
CA TRP A 651 -0.18 -21.71 -23.15
C TRP A 651 -1.05 -22.43 -24.20
N CYS A 652 -1.11 -21.95 -25.43
CA CYS A 652 -1.84 -22.59 -26.53
C CYS A 652 -1.33 -24.00 -26.82
N GLU A 653 -0.02 -24.21 -26.77
CA GLU A 653 0.64 -25.50 -27.01
C GLU A 653 0.47 -26.49 -25.84
N SER A 654 0.25 -25.98 -24.61
CA SER A 654 0.02 -26.84 -23.46
C SER A 654 -1.31 -27.58 -23.59
N ALA A 655 -1.33 -28.91 -23.33
CA ALA A 655 -2.54 -29.73 -23.41
C ALA A 655 -3.66 -29.18 -22.53
N PRO A 656 -4.96 -29.28 -22.92
CA PRO A 656 -6.06 -28.89 -22.05
C PRO A 656 -5.95 -29.66 -20.73
N ALA A 657 -6.03 -28.94 -19.60
CA ALA A 657 -5.91 -29.49 -18.27
C ALA A 657 -7.03 -30.51 -18.00
N GLY A 658 -6.76 -31.77 -18.31
CA GLY A 658 -7.56 -32.94 -17.99
C GLY A 658 -6.78 -34.01 -17.21
N GLN A 659 -5.51 -33.75 -16.93
CA GLN A 659 -4.67 -34.52 -16.01
C GLN A 659 -3.80 -33.57 -15.19
N PRO A 660 -3.62 -33.81 -13.88
CA PRO A 660 -2.60 -33.10 -13.14
C PRO A 660 -1.26 -33.46 -13.79
N ALA A 661 -0.71 -32.54 -14.56
CA ALA A 661 0.65 -32.67 -15.03
C ALA A 661 1.54 -32.67 -13.78
N ASP A 662 2.09 -33.82 -13.46
CA ASP A 662 3.32 -33.90 -12.67
C ASP A 662 4.31 -32.95 -13.33
N ARG A 663 4.46 -31.75 -12.76
CA ARG A 663 5.51 -30.83 -13.15
C ARG A 663 6.81 -31.49 -12.67
N LEU A 664 7.39 -32.30 -13.56
CA LEU A 664 8.72 -32.83 -13.45
C LEU A 664 9.68 -31.69 -13.11
N MET A 665 10.24 -31.79 -11.92
CA MET A 665 11.52 -31.15 -11.61
C MET A 665 12.56 -31.71 -12.60
N THR A 666 12.92 -30.92 -13.59
CA THR A 666 14.20 -31.03 -14.30
C THR A 666 14.74 -29.62 -14.55
#